data_28f8fb3780a5ef0d495b4d3633cdd66d
#
_entry.id   28f8fb3780a5ef0d495b4d3633cdd66d
#
_cell.length_a   1.000
_cell.length_b   1.000
_cell.length_c   1.000
_cell.angle_alpha   90.00
_cell.angle_beta   90.00
_cell.angle_gamma   90.00
#
_symmetry.space_group_name_H-M   'P 1'
#
loop_
_entity.id
_entity.type
_entity.pdbx_description
1 polymer ?
#
loop_
_entity_poly.entity_id
_entity_poly.type
_entity_poly.pdbx_seq_one_letter_code
_entity_poly.pdbx_strand_id
1 'polypeptide(L)'
;MTNPLLDLSGLPSFDAIRPEHVGPAIDQLLAKAEAAVKAAEQVSPVSWDSFVVPLDDATERLWRAWGQVGHLQAVVNTPELREAYNSNLPKLSRFGSALAQNLALYAQYKALAEAPEAAHYDAARRKVLENALRDFRLGGAELDDASKARFAQVQEELSALAAKFSQNVLDATDAWSYVSEDATELFGLPAEVVAAARAAAEKDGVPGWKLTLQMPCYLPVQTDADNRELRARLYRANAERASEFGDAALDNSANIDRILALRAELAQLLGFASYAEYSVATKMAQSPDEVMGFLRDLAVRAKPYAQRDRAELEVFARDELGLDELQAWDLAYASEKLKQARYSFSEQEVKQYFTEPKVLAGLFDVIHSLYGLTVKPDRAPVWHADVRFYRLEDAQGELVGQFYLDLYAREGKRGGAWMDDCRNRRDTANGVQTPLVYLVCNFGRGSGDTPATFRHGEVTTLFHEMGHGLHQLLTRIGELGVAGINGVEWDAVELPSQFMENFCWEWERVQAMTAHVQTGEPLPRNLFDRLLAARNFQSGMFTVRQLEFALFDMQLHSSFDPTQDNVLQLIERVRDEVAVNRPPAWNRFPHQFSHIFAGGYAAGYYSYKWAEVLSADAYAAFEEAPEQVADTGARFRHEVLSRGGSRSAADNFRAFRGRAPSIDALLRHNGMAG
;
A
#
# COMPACT_ATOMS: atom_id res chain seq x y z
N MET A 1 11.70 29.37 19.34
CA MET A 1 10.58 28.97 18.46
C MET A 1 9.94 27.73 19.06
N THR A 2 8.63 27.61 19.06
CA THR A 2 7.95 26.40 19.52
C THR A 2 8.24 25.26 18.52
N ASN A 3 8.46 24.05 19.00
CA ASN A 3 8.70 22.88 18.15
C ASN A 3 7.41 22.55 17.33
N PRO A 4 7.47 22.54 16.01
CA PRO A 4 6.28 22.37 15.16
C PRO A 4 5.60 21.00 15.33
N LEU A 5 6.32 19.95 15.73
CA LEU A 5 5.76 18.63 16.04
C LEU A 5 4.88 18.59 17.30
N LEU A 6 4.94 19.63 18.14
CA LEU A 6 4.13 19.75 19.35
C LEU A 6 2.84 20.52 19.13
N ASP A 7 2.71 21.26 18.02
CA ASP A 7 1.47 21.94 17.64
C ASP A 7 0.63 21.02 16.78
N LEU A 8 -0.33 20.36 17.41
CA LEU A 8 -1.27 19.44 16.79
C LEU A 8 -2.69 20.01 16.65
N SER A 9 -2.83 21.32 16.84
CA SER A 9 -4.13 22.01 16.83
C SER A 9 -4.70 22.21 15.43
N GLY A 10 -3.81 22.29 14.41
CA GLY A 10 -4.17 22.57 13.01
C GLY A 10 -3.66 21.53 12.03
N LEU A 11 -3.37 22.00 10.82
CA LEU A 11 -2.65 21.23 9.82
C LEU A 11 -1.16 21.14 10.18
N PRO A 12 -0.47 20.04 9.85
CA PRO A 12 0.95 19.89 10.13
C PRO A 12 1.80 20.97 9.44
N SER A 13 2.78 21.51 10.17
CA SER A 13 3.70 22.53 9.64
C SER A 13 4.91 21.86 8.95
N PHE A 14 4.67 21.07 7.89
CA PHE A 14 5.72 20.30 7.22
C PHE A 14 6.87 21.14 6.69
N ASP A 15 6.64 22.37 6.28
CA ASP A 15 7.65 23.34 5.84
C ASP A 15 8.57 23.83 6.96
N ALA A 16 8.15 23.68 8.22
CA ALA A 16 8.89 24.10 9.42
C ALA A 16 9.55 22.95 10.19
N ILE A 17 9.13 21.70 9.97
CA ILE A 17 9.72 20.53 10.64
C ILE A 17 11.16 20.32 10.16
N ARG A 18 12.07 20.10 11.12
CA ARG A 18 13.51 19.83 10.89
C ARG A 18 13.95 18.62 11.72
N PRO A 19 15.04 17.93 11.35
CA PRO A 19 15.55 16.77 12.09
C PRO A 19 15.77 17.03 13.59
N GLU A 20 16.27 18.20 13.96
CA GLU A 20 16.51 18.60 15.36
C GLU A 20 15.24 18.75 16.20
N HIS A 21 14.07 18.85 15.58
CA HIS A 21 12.78 18.90 16.28
C HIS A 21 12.30 17.54 16.77
N VAL A 22 12.75 16.45 16.14
CA VAL A 22 12.21 15.09 16.33
C VAL A 22 12.45 14.61 17.76
N GLY A 23 13.70 14.50 18.19
CA GLY A 23 14.04 14.00 19.52
C GLY A 23 13.32 14.72 20.66
N PRO A 24 13.45 16.07 20.76
CA PRO A 24 12.78 16.83 21.82
C PRO A 24 11.26 16.71 21.83
N ALA A 25 10.61 16.66 20.65
CA ALA A 25 9.16 16.49 20.59
C ALA A 25 8.73 15.10 21.05
N ILE A 26 9.39 14.05 20.55
CA ILE A 26 9.09 12.67 20.93
C ILE A 26 9.30 12.47 22.44
N ASP A 27 10.41 12.93 23.00
CA ASP A 27 10.69 12.80 24.45
C ASP A 27 9.60 13.48 25.29
N GLN A 28 9.14 14.68 24.89
CA GLN A 28 8.08 15.37 25.60
C GLN A 28 6.72 14.68 25.49
N LEU A 29 6.34 14.21 24.30
CA LEU A 29 5.06 13.54 24.06
C LEU A 29 5.04 12.15 24.69
N LEU A 30 6.16 11.44 24.66
CA LEU A 30 6.33 10.15 25.33
C LEU A 30 6.14 10.27 26.83
N ALA A 31 6.78 11.25 27.46
CA ALA A 31 6.61 11.50 28.89
C ALA A 31 5.14 11.80 29.28
N LYS A 32 4.41 12.53 28.41
CA LYS A 32 2.97 12.80 28.62
C LYS A 32 2.12 11.54 28.45
N ALA A 33 2.42 10.71 27.43
CA ALA A 33 1.73 9.44 27.21
C ALA A 33 1.96 8.48 28.38
N GLU A 34 3.20 8.35 28.86
CA GLU A 34 3.53 7.53 30.04
C GLU A 34 2.80 8.00 31.31
N ALA A 35 2.71 9.33 31.51
CA ALA A 35 1.97 9.90 32.63
C ALA A 35 0.45 9.60 32.52
N ALA A 36 -0.12 9.66 31.31
CA ALA A 36 -1.52 9.32 31.07
C ALA A 36 -1.79 7.81 31.30
N VAL A 37 -0.87 6.93 30.89
CA VAL A 37 -0.93 5.50 31.20
C VAL A 37 -0.99 5.26 32.70
N LYS A 38 -0.06 5.86 33.46
CA LYS A 38 -0.06 5.73 34.94
C LYS A 38 -1.33 6.24 35.59
N ALA A 39 -1.89 7.33 35.08
CA ALA A 39 -3.17 7.86 35.56
C ALA A 39 -4.31 6.91 35.23
N ALA A 40 -4.36 6.36 34.01
CA ALA A 40 -5.36 5.41 33.55
C ALA A 40 -5.38 4.12 34.38
N GLU A 41 -4.21 3.63 34.82
CA GLU A 41 -4.08 2.45 35.72
C GLU A 41 -4.81 2.62 37.05
N GLN A 42 -5.01 3.85 37.53
CA GLN A 42 -5.52 4.18 38.85
C GLN A 42 -6.99 4.67 38.81
N VAL A 43 -7.63 4.72 37.65
CA VAL A 43 -9.00 5.23 37.51
C VAL A 43 -10.00 4.38 38.29
N SER A 44 -10.80 5.02 39.15
CA SER A 44 -11.88 4.37 39.89
C SER A 44 -12.98 5.38 40.27
N PRO A 45 -14.25 5.15 39.93
CA PRO A 45 -14.73 4.07 39.07
C PRO A 45 -14.27 4.24 37.60
N VAL A 46 -14.07 3.12 36.92
CA VAL A 46 -13.72 3.14 35.49
C VAL A 46 -14.96 3.47 34.67
N SER A 47 -14.79 4.42 33.72
CA SER A 47 -15.79 4.76 32.70
C SER A 47 -15.10 5.11 31.38
N TRP A 48 -15.86 5.17 30.30
CA TRP A 48 -15.31 5.59 29.00
C TRP A 48 -14.61 6.95 29.09
N ASP A 49 -15.30 7.93 29.66
CA ASP A 49 -14.82 9.32 29.72
C ASP A 49 -13.65 9.52 30.70
N SER A 50 -13.60 8.74 31.77
CA SER A 50 -12.51 8.87 32.78
C SER A 50 -11.27 8.03 32.46
N PHE A 51 -11.42 7.00 31.62
CA PHE A 51 -10.35 6.05 31.29
C PHE A 51 -9.92 6.12 29.84
N VAL A 52 -10.82 5.82 28.87
CA VAL A 52 -10.46 5.70 27.45
C VAL A 52 -10.11 7.07 26.87
N VAL A 53 -10.94 8.08 27.07
CA VAL A 53 -10.75 9.40 26.47
C VAL A 53 -9.40 10.05 26.81
N PRO A 54 -8.97 10.13 28.10
CA PRO A 54 -7.66 10.73 28.44
C PRO A 54 -6.47 9.91 27.95
N LEU A 55 -6.59 8.58 27.92
CA LEU A 55 -5.55 7.70 27.41
C LEU A 55 -5.38 7.88 25.91
N ASP A 56 -6.48 7.88 25.16
CA ASP A 56 -6.50 8.13 23.71
C ASP A 56 -5.95 9.54 23.37
N ASP A 57 -6.31 10.56 24.15
CA ASP A 57 -5.81 11.93 23.94
C ASP A 57 -4.27 11.99 23.98
N ALA A 58 -3.67 11.35 24.93
CA ALA A 58 -2.23 11.41 25.12
C ALA A 58 -1.48 10.52 24.11
N THR A 59 -1.98 9.33 23.84
CA THR A 59 -1.35 8.37 22.92
C THR A 59 -1.52 8.82 21.46
N GLU A 60 -2.70 9.34 21.07
CA GLU A 60 -2.93 9.91 19.73
C GLU A 60 -1.93 11.03 19.41
N ARG A 61 -1.67 11.93 20.36
CA ARG A 61 -0.73 13.02 20.14
C ARG A 61 0.69 12.52 19.87
N LEU A 62 1.14 11.51 20.59
CA LEU A 62 2.44 10.87 20.37
C LEU A 62 2.51 10.20 18.99
N TRP A 63 1.54 9.35 18.68
CA TRP A 63 1.54 8.59 17.43
C TRP A 63 1.35 9.50 16.22
N ARG A 64 0.54 10.54 16.33
CA ARG A 64 0.35 11.52 15.26
C ARG A 64 1.62 12.33 14.97
N ALA A 65 2.36 12.75 15.99
CA ALA A 65 3.65 13.41 15.78
C ALA A 65 4.67 12.44 15.17
N TRP A 66 4.71 11.18 15.64
CA TRP A 66 5.58 10.15 15.08
C TRP A 66 5.22 9.79 13.65
N GLY A 67 3.94 9.70 13.31
CA GLY A 67 3.45 9.48 11.95
C GLY A 67 3.92 10.57 10.97
N GLN A 68 3.95 11.85 11.39
CA GLN A 68 4.50 12.94 10.58
C GLN A 68 6.01 12.75 10.31
N VAL A 69 6.77 12.31 11.30
CA VAL A 69 8.20 12.00 11.13
C VAL A 69 8.41 10.83 10.19
N GLY A 70 7.64 9.76 10.36
CA GLY A 70 7.68 8.57 9.49
C GLY A 70 7.30 8.89 8.05
N HIS A 71 6.29 9.73 7.86
CA HIS A 71 5.92 10.23 6.53
C HIS A 71 7.07 10.99 5.87
N LEU A 72 7.65 11.97 6.55
CA LEU A 72 8.79 12.73 6.02
C LEU A 72 9.98 11.83 5.71
N GLN A 73 10.28 10.84 6.57
CA GLN A 73 11.32 9.86 6.31
C GLN A 73 11.05 9.03 5.05
N ALA A 74 9.77 8.74 4.73
CA ALA A 74 9.42 8.00 3.53
C ALA A 74 9.46 8.85 2.24
N VAL A 75 9.25 10.16 2.30
CA VAL A 75 9.06 11.01 1.11
C VAL A 75 10.15 12.05 0.87
N VAL A 76 10.96 12.41 1.88
CA VAL A 76 12.08 13.35 1.79
C VAL A 76 13.26 12.89 2.66
N ASN A 77 13.64 11.65 2.49
CA ASN A 77 14.68 11.00 3.30
C ASN A 77 16.04 11.66 3.09
N THR A 78 16.52 12.35 4.13
CA THR A 78 17.89 12.86 4.21
C THR A 78 18.66 12.10 5.27
N PRO A 79 20.02 12.10 5.24
CA PRO A 79 20.82 11.44 6.29
C PRO A 79 20.48 11.91 7.70
N GLU A 80 20.27 13.22 7.90
CA GLU A 80 19.96 13.82 9.21
C GLU A 80 18.56 13.41 9.70
N LEU A 81 17.57 13.38 8.79
CA LEU A 81 16.21 12.95 9.15
C LEU A 81 16.15 11.45 9.43
N ARG A 82 16.91 10.66 8.67
CA ARG A 82 17.04 9.21 8.88
C ARG A 82 17.66 8.92 10.26
N GLU A 83 18.71 9.64 10.63
CA GLU A 83 19.35 9.51 11.95
C GLU A 83 18.37 9.89 13.07
N ALA A 84 17.64 11.00 12.92
CA ALA A 84 16.63 11.42 13.88
C ALA A 84 15.49 10.39 14.01
N TYR A 85 15.05 9.79 12.91
CA TYR A 85 14.07 8.70 12.91
C TYR A 85 14.62 7.47 13.62
N ASN A 86 15.76 6.95 13.17
CA ASN A 86 16.33 5.70 13.68
C ASN A 86 16.70 5.78 15.18
N SER A 87 17.16 6.92 15.66
CA SER A 87 17.50 7.11 17.08
C SER A 87 16.27 7.19 17.99
N ASN A 88 15.10 7.56 17.48
CA ASN A 88 13.86 7.63 18.25
C ASN A 88 12.98 6.39 18.11
N LEU A 89 13.07 5.64 17.01
CA LEU A 89 12.27 4.43 16.76
C LEU A 89 12.28 3.43 17.93
N PRO A 90 13.43 3.11 18.58
CA PRO A 90 13.44 2.20 19.74
C PRO A 90 12.63 2.70 20.93
N LYS A 91 12.53 4.02 21.14
CA LYS A 91 11.73 4.60 22.23
C LYS A 91 10.24 4.29 22.03
N LEU A 92 9.74 4.47 20.79
CA LEU A 92 8.37 4.20 20.41
C LEU A 92 8.05 2.71 20.47
N SER A 93 8.96 1.87 19.98
CA SER A 93 8.83 0.40 20.05
C SER A 93 8.72 -0.10 21.49
N ARG A 94 9.58 0.39 22.39
CA ARG A 94 9.52 0.07 23.82
C ARG A 94 8.22 0.54 24.47
N PHE A 95 7.80 1.77 24.17
CA PHE A 95 6.52 2.30 24.69
C PHE A 95 5.35 1.47 24.23
N GLY A 96 5.29 1.13 22.93
CA GLY A 96 4.23 0.27 22.35
C GLY A 96 4.16 -1.10 23.01
N SER A 97 5.30 -1.75 23.22
CA SER A 97 5.39 -3.03 23.92
C SER A 97 4.96 -2.92 25.39
N ALA A 98 5.42 -1.87 26.10
CA ALA A 98 5.02 -1.63 27.49
C ALA A 98 3.51 -1.39 27.62
N LEU A 99 2.92 -0.65 26.68
CA LEU A 99 1.47 -0.42 26.63
C LEU A 99 0.70 -1.70 26.39
N ALA A 100 1.08 -2.50 25.41
CA ALA A 100 0.45 -3.77 25.05
C ALA A 100 0.57 -4.84 26.15
N GLN A 101 1.61 -4.77 26.99
CA GLN A 101 1.86 -5.71 28.07
C GLN A 101 1.37 -5.23 29.44
N ASN A 102 0.71 -4.09 29.51
CA ASN A 102 0.28 -3.47 30.77
C ASN A 102 -0.95 -4.17 31.35
N LEU A 103 -0.72 -5.01 32.35
CA LEU A 103 -1.79 -5.77 33.03
C LEU A 103 -2.80 -4.88 33.77
N ALA A 104 -2.38 -3.72 34.28
CA ALA A 104 -3.28 -2.80 34.96
C ALA A 104 -4.26 -2.16 33.96
N LEU A 105 -3.80 -1.74 32.78
CA LEU A 105 -4.67 -1.27 31.71
C LEU A 105 -5.59 -2.38 31.20
N TYR A 106 -5.05 -3.59 31.03
CA TYR A 106 -5.86 -4.75 30.62
C TYR A 106 -7.00 -5.03 31.63
N ALA A 107 -6.70 -4.94 32.94
CA ALA A 107 -7.73 -5.07 33.97
C ALA A 107 -8.77 -3.95 33.91
N GLN A 108 -8.36 -2.70 33.60
CA GLN A 108 -9.29 -1.58 33.44
C GLN A 108 -10.22 -1.79 32.22
N TYR A 109 -9.70 -2.26 31.08
CA TYR A 109 -10.54 -2.61 29.93
C TYR A 109 -11.52 -3.73 30.23
N LYS A 110 -11.11 -4.77 30.99
CA LYS A 110 -12.01 -5.83 31.46
C LYS A 110 -13.11 -5.26 32.37
N ALA A 111 -12.74 -4.46 33.35
CA ALA A 111 -13.68 -3.83 34.25
C ALA A 111 -14.66 -2.90 33.51
N LEU A 112 -14.19 -2.16 32.50
CA LEU A 112 -15.04 -1.32 31.67
C LEU A 112 -16.02 -2.16 30.84
N ALA A 113 -15.57 -3.28 30.27
CA ALA A 113 -16.42 -4.18 29.50
C ALA A 113 -17.53 -4.85 30.36
N GLU A 114 -17.28 -5.04 31.65
CA GLU A 114 -18.21 -5.60 32.62
C GLU A 114 -19.06 -4.52 33.32
N ALA A 115 -18.75 -3.24 33.13
CA ALA A 115 -19.48 -2.13 33.76
C ALA A 115 -20.94 -2.05 33.26
N PRO A 116 -21.91 -1.62 34.10
CA PRO A 116 -23.31 -1.49 33.67
C PRO A 116 -23.52 -0.59 32.45
N GLU A 117 -22.68 0.43 32.27
CA GLU A 117 -22.73 1.34 31.13
C GLU A 117 -22.38 0.67 29.80
N ALA A 118 -21.56 -0.40 29.82
CA ALA A 118 -21.16 -1.12 28.62
C ALA A 118 -22.34 -1.75 27.87
N ALA A 119 -23.43 -2.06 28.58
CA ALA A 119 -24.66 -2.55 27.97
C ALA A 119 -25.33 -1.53 27.03
N HIS A 120 -25.01 -0.24 27.20
CA HIS A 120 -25.55 0.87 26.41
C HIS A 120 -24.59 1.39 25.35
N TYR A 121 -23.37 0.85 25.26
CA TYR A 121 -22.41 1.25 24.26
C TYR A 121 -22.90 0.89 22.85
N ASP A 122 -22.60 1.77 21.91
CA ASP A 122 -22.83 1.53 20.48
C ASP A 122 -21.87 0.44 19.93
N ALA A 123 -22.00 0.14 18.66
CA ALA A 123 -21.17 -0.87 18.00
C ALA A 123 -19.68 -0.49 18.02
N ALA A 124 -19.36 0.80 17.88
CA ALA A 124 -17.98 1.27 17.83
C ALA A 124 -17.28 1.07 19.19
N ARG A 125 -17.86 1.52 20.29
CA ARG A 125 -17.30 1.33 21.64
C ARG A 125 -17.17 -0.14 22.02
N ARG A 126 -18.19 -0.97 21.71
CA ARG A 126 -18.11 -2.41 21.92
C ARG A 126 -16.96 -3.04 21.16
N LYS A 127 -16.77 -2.63 19.89
CA LYS A 127 -15.69 -3.16 19.05
C LYS A 127 -14.31 -2.71 19.53
N VAL A 128 -14.18 -1.47 20.02
CA VAL A 128 -12.93 -1.00 20.66
C VAL A 128 -12.57 -1.88 21.85
N LEU A 129 -13.54 -2.20 22.73
CA LEU A 129 -13.28 -3.07 23.89
C LEU A 129 -12.89 -4.49 23.46
N GLU A 130 -13.62 -5.08 22.50
CA GLU A 130 -13.30 -6.39 21.93
C GLU A 130 -11.87 -6.43 21.38
N ASN A 131 -11.53 -5.46 20.55
CA ASN A 131 -10.19 -5.35 19.96
C ASN A 131 -9.12 -5.13 21.04
N ALA A 132 -9.35 -4.24 22.00
CA ALA A 132 -8.39 -3.99 23.08
C ALA A 132 -8.10 -5.26 23.89
N LEU A 133 -9.14 -6.01 24.29
CA LEU A 133 -8.99 -7.26 25.05
C LEU A 133 -8.25 -8.35 24.25
N ARG A 134 -8.48 -8.44 22.94
CA ARG A 134 -7.73 -9.31 22.05
C ARG A 134 -6.27 -8.86 21.94
N ASP A 135 -6.05 -7.58 21.69
CA ASP A 135 -4.74 -7.02 21.36
C ASP A 135 -3.79 -7.02 22.57
N PHE A 136 -4.30 -6.87 23.81
CA PHE A 136 -3.50 -7.12 25.02
C PHE A 136 -2.96 -8.55 25.08
N ARG A 137 -3.78 -9.56 24.76
CA ARG A 137 -3.33 -10.96 24.71
C ARG A 137 -2.30 -11.18 23.61
N LEU A 138 -2.56 -10.66 22.41
CA LEU A 138 -1.62 -10.74 21.27
C LEU A 138 -0.34 -9.92 21.50
N GLY A 139 -0.38 -8.90 22.34
CA GLY A 139 0.76 -8.10 22.78
C GLY A 139 1.55 -8.71 23.93
N GLY A 140 1.12 -9.89 24.44
CA GLY A 140 1.83 -10.62 25.48
C GLY A 140 1.50 -10.17 26.91
N ALA A 141 0.36 -9.52 27.17
CA ALA A 141 -0.01 -9.06 28.51
C ALA A 141 -0.11 -10.20 29.55
N GLU A 142 -0.46 -11.40 29.12
CA GLU A 142 -0.64 -12.59 29.96
C GLU A 142 0.64 -13.45 30.08
N LEU A 143 1.75 -13.06 29.46
CA LEU A 143 3.05 -13.73 29.57
C LEU A 143 3.65 -13.51 30.95
N ASP A 144 4.54 -14.42 31.39
CA ASP A 144 5.40 -14.20 32.55
C ASP A 144 6.44 -13.08 32.28
N ASP A 145 7.06 -12.55 33.34
CA ASP A 145 7.95 -11.40 33.26
C ASP A 145 9.15 -11.61 32.32
N ALA A 146 9.73 -12.82 32.30
CA ALA A 146 10.88 -13.12 31.46
C ALA A 146 10.45 -13.16 29.97
N SER A 147 9.32 -13.79 29.68
CA SER A 147 8.73 -13.84 28.33
C SER A 147 8.27 -12.46 27.84
N LYS A 148 7.72 -11.62 28.72
CA LYS A 148 7.39 -10.21 28.42
C LYS A 148 8.63 -9.41 28.01
N ALA A 149 9.70 -9.51 28.80
CA ALA A 149 10.94 -8.83 28.50
C ALA A 149 11.51 -9.28 27.15
N ARG A 150 11.48 -10.59 26.88
CA ARG A 150 11.94 -11.13 25.59
C ARG A 150 11.07 -10.68 24.43
N PHE A 151 9.74 -10.72 24.57
CA PHE A 151 8.80 -10.24 23.57
C PHE A 151 9.06 -8.75 23.21
N ALA A 152 9.27 -7.89 24.20
CA ALA A 152 9.58 -6.48 23.98
C ALA A 152 10.89 -6.29 23.21
N GLN A 153 11.94 -7.06 23.53
CA GLN A 153 13.22 -7.06 22.79
C GLN A 153 13.02 -7.51 21.34
N VAL A 154 12.23 -8.55 21.10
CA VAL A 154 11.91 -9.05 19.75
C VAL A 154 11.21 -7.97 18.94
N GLN A 155 10.21 -7.30 19.50
CA GLN A 155 9.48 -6.22 18.83
C GLN A 155 10.37 -5.02 18.50
N GLU A 156 11.25 -4.62 19.42
CA GLU A 156 12.20 -3.53 19.18
C GLU A 156 13.17 -3.88 18.04
N GLU A 157 13.70 -5.11 18.04
CA GLU A 157 14.61 -5.58 16.99
C GLU A 157 13.90 -5.70 15.63
N LEU A 158 12.67 -6.24 15.58
CA LEU A 158 11.86 -6.31 14.36
C LEU A 158 11.58 -4.93 13.78
N SER A 159 11.26 -3.94 14.60
CA SER A 159 11.03 -2.56 14.16
C SER A 159 12.29 -1.96 13.51
N ALA A 160 13.44 -2.13 14.15
CA ALA A 160 14.72 -1.66 13.63
C ALA A 160 15.11 -2.36 12.32
N LEU A 161 14.91 -3.68 12.24
CA LEU A 161 15.21 -4.46 11.03
C LEU A 161 14.27 -4.11 9.86
N ALA A 162 12.99 -3.86 10.11
CA ALA A 162 12.05 -3.42 9.09
C ALA A 162 12.45 -2.06 8.51
N ALA A 163 12.81 -1.10 9.37
CA ALA A 163 13.31 0.20 8.93
C ALA A 163 14.59 0.05 8.10
N LYS A 164 15.55 -0.76 8.57
CA LYS A 164 16.81 -1.03 7.85
C LYS A 164 16.56 -1.69 6.51
N PHE A 165 15.67 -2.68 6.45
CA PHE A 165 15.31 -3.37 5.20
C PHE A 165 14.80 -2.37 4.15
N SER A 166 13.85 -1.52 4.52
CA SER A 166 13.29 -0.51 3.63
C SER A 166 14.32 0.53 3.18
N GLN A 167 15.17 0.99 4.10
CA GLN A 167 16.25 1.94 3.80
C GLN A 167 17.28 1.34 2.85
N ASN A 168 17.68 0.07 3.03
CA ASN A 168 18.59 -0.62 2.13
C ASN A 168 18.03 -0.73 0.71
N VAL A 169 16.73 -1.03 0.55
CA VAL A 169 16.09 -1.08 -0.77
C VAL A 169 16.07 0.30 -1.44
N LEU A 170 15.75 1.34 -0.69
CA LEU A 170 15.79 2.74 -1.19
C LEU A 170 17.19 3.13 -1.64
N ASP A 171 18.18 2.92 -0.77
CA ASP A 171 19.56 3.31 -1.02
C ASP A 171 20.16 2.53 -2.22
N ALA A 172 19.87 1.21 -2.31
CA ALA A 172 20.29 0.41 -3.46
C ALA A 172 19.62 0.85 -4.78
N THR A 173 18.39 1.40 -4.70
CA THR A 173 17.70 1.95 -5.86
C THR A 173 18.33 3.28 -6.31
N ASP A 174 18.60 4.18 -5.37
CA ASP A 174 19.09 5.53 -5.65
C ASP A 174 20.60 5.55 -5.99
N ALA A 175 21.37 4.61 -5.44
CA ALA A 175 22.81 4.52 -5.70
C ALA A 175 23.16 4.01 -7.11
N TRP A 176 22.22 3.29 -7.78
CA TRP A 176 22.51 2.72 -9.08
C TRP A 176 22.14 3.66 -10.23
N SER A 177 23.05 3.80 -11.19
CA SER A 177 22.76 4.45 -12.46
C SER A 177 23.63 3.88 -13.58
N TYR A 178 23.15 4.07 -14.80
CA TYR A 178 23.87 3.77 -16.03
C TYR A 178 23.88 5.01 -16.91
N VAL A 179 25.05 5.44 -17.35
CA VAL A 179 25.22 6.55 -18.27
C VAL A 179 25.54 6.00 -19.66
N SER A 180 24.68 6.30 -20.64
CA SER A 180 24.93 6.00 -22.04
C SER A 180 25.36 7.30 -22.78
N GLU A 181 26.38 7.21 -23.62
CA GLU A 181 26.75 8.26 -24.53
C GLU A 181 26.31 7.96 -25.98
N ASP A 182 25.73 6.76 -26.20
CA ASP A 182 25.24 6.32 -27.51
C ASP A 182 23.71 6.44 -27.57
N ALA A 183 23.23 7.41 -28.37
CA ALA A 183 21.80 7.62 -28.59
C ALA A 183 21.09 6.39 -29.18
N THR A 184 21.81 5.48 -29.86
CA THR A 184 21.18 4.26 -30.42
C THR A 184 20.78 3.25 -29.40
N GLU A 185 21.39 3.25 -28.20
CA GLU A 185 20.95 2.41 -27.08
C GLU A 185 19.54 2.75 -26.58
N LEU A 186 19.10 4.01 -26.84
CA LEU A 186 17.81 4.52 -26.36
C LEU A 186 16.67 4.38 -27.37
N PHE A 187 16.90 3.72 -28.50
CA PHE A 187 15.86 3.50 -29.49
C PHE A 187 14.67 2.74 -28.89
N GLY A 188 13.47 3.15 -29.28
CA GLY A 188 12.22 2.63 -28.75
C GLY A 188 11.71 3.35 -27.49
N LEU A 189 12.58 4.05 -26.74
CA LEU A 189 12.15 4.79 -25.54
C LEU A 189 11.28 6.00 -25.91
N PRO A 190 10.26 6.30 -25.10
CA PRO A 190 9.48 7.52 -25.22
C PRO A 190 10.33 8.78 -25.11
N ALA A 191 9.98 9.82 -25.88
CA ALA A 191 10.75 11.06 -25.93
C ALA A 191 10.91 11.75 -24.56
N GLU A 192 9.87 11.69 -23.73
CA GLU A 192 9.89 12.22 -22.36
C GLU A 192 10.87 11.48 -21.45
N VAL A 193 11.03 10.18 -21.63
CA VAL A 193 11.99 9.36 -20.86
C VAL A 193 13.42 9.70 -21.28
N VAL A 194 13.66 9.85 -22.58
CA VAL A 194 14.97 10.27 -23.13
C VAL A 194 15.32 11.67 -22.63
N ALA A 195 14.36 12.60 -22.62
CA ALA A 195 14.55 13.96 -22.12
C ALA A 195 14.86 13.98 -20.62
N ALA A 196 14.13 13.17 -19.82
CA ALA A 196 14.38 13.04 -18.39
C ALA A 196 15.75 12.44 -18.08
N ALA A 197 16.18 11.42 -18.83
CA ALA A 197 17.52 10.83 -18.72
C ALA A 197 18.63 11.82 -19.07
N ARG A 198 18.40 12.68 -20.09
CA ARG A 198 19.32 13.77 -20.45
C ARG A 198 19.44 14.79 -19.34
N ALA A 199 18.32 15.26 -18.81
CA ALA A 199 18.28 16.21 -17.70
C ALA A 199 18.97 15.67 -16.43
N ALA A 200 18.81 14.37 -16.15
CA ALA A 200 19.49 13.70 -15.04
C ALA A 200 21.01 13.67 -15.24
N ALA A 201 21.49 13.39 -16.46
CA ALA A 201 22.91 13.44 -16.78
C ALA A 201 23.49 14.86 -16.65
N GLU A 202 22.77 15.86 -17.14
CA GLU A 202 23.17 17.28 -17.03
C GLU A 202 23.24 17.76 -15.59
N LYS A 203 22.28 17.37 -14.74
CA LYS A 203 22.28 17.65 -13.30
C LYS A 203 23.55 17.14 -12.61
N ASP A 204 24.00 15.95 -13.00
CA ASP A 204 25.19 15.32 -12.42
C ASP A 204 26.50 15.71 -13.13
N GLY A 205 26.42 16.54 -14.18
CA GLY A 205 27.60 17.01 -14.94
C GLY A 205 28.26 15.88 -15.75
N VAL A 206 27.51 14.82 -16.12
CA VAL A 206 28.02 13.74 -16.97
C VAL A 206 27.48 13.84 -18.40
N PRO A 207 28.25 13.39 -19.43
CA PRO A 207 27.77 13.42 -20.83
C PRO A 207 26.68 12.37 -21.05
N GLY A 208 25.87 12.54 -22.10
CA GLY A 208 24.92 11.54 -22.56
C GLY A 208 23.60 11.52 -21.77
N TRP A 209 23.15 10.36 -21.41
CA TRP A 209 21.88 10.09 -20.75
C TRP A 209 22.07 9.20 -19.51
N LYS A 210 21.55 9.63 -18.38
CA LYS A 210 21.60 8.88 -17.13
C LYS A 210 20.29 8.12 -16.91
N LEU A 211 20.37 6.79 -16.91
CA LEU A 211 19.26 5.87 -16.59
C LEU A 211 19.36 5.39 -15.14
N THR A 212 18.22 5.23 -14.48
CA THR A 212 18.13 4.85 -13.06
C THR A 212 17.17 3.67 -12.84
N LEU A 213 17.10 3.16 -11.63
CA LEU A 213 16.15 2.10 -11.25
C LEU A 213 14.80 2.64 -10.71
N GLN A 214 14.61 3.95 -10.72
CA GLN A 214 13.31 4.53 -10.39
C GLN A 214 12.27 4.17 -11.45
N MET A 215 11.04 3.88 -11.05
CA MET A 215 10.01 3.30 -11.92
C MET A 215 9.75 4.11 -13.20
N PRO A 216 9.72 5.46 -13.19
CA PRO A 216 9.52 6.24 -14.42
C PRO A 216 10.62 6.08 -15.49
N CYS A 217 11.79 5.58 -15.10
CA CYS A 217 12.87 5.23 -16.01
C CYS A 217 12.89 3.70 -16.27
N TYR A 218 12.87 2.91 -15.21
CA TYR A 218 13.01 1.45 -15.29
C TYR A 218 11.90 0.79 -16.13
N LEU A 219 10.63 1.13 -15.85
CA LEU A 219 9.51 0.51 -16.54
C LEU A 219 9.51 0.76 -18.06
N PRO A 220 9.67 2.00 -18.57
CA PRO A 220 9.79 2.24 -20.00
C PRO A 220 10.97 1.51 -20.64
N VAL A 221 12.12 1.41 -19.97
CA VAL A 221 13.25 0.63 -20.51
C VAL A 221 12.85 -0.82 -20.69
N GLN A 222 12.16 -1.44 -19.73
CA GLN A 222 11.73 -2.84 -19.83
C GLN A 222 10.64 -3.07 -20.89
N THR A 223 9.75 -2.08 -21.13
CA THR A 223 8.60 -2.24 -22.04
C THR A 223 8.87 -1.74 -23.44
N ASP A 224 9.67 -0.70 -23.60
CA ASP A 224 9.73 0.08 -24.84
C ASP A 224 11.12 0.07 -25.51
N ALA A 225 12.22 -0.11 -24.73
CA ALA A 225 13.57 -0.05 -25.33
C ALA A 225 13.82 -1.21 -26.29
N ASP A 226 14.22 -0.90 -27.53
CA ASP A 226 14.56 -1.92 -28.54
C ASP A 226 15.87 -2.64 -28.21
N ASN A 227 16.79 -1.97 -27.50
CA ASN A 227 18.08 -2.54 -27.12
C ASN A 227 17.92 -3.59 -26.02
N ARG A 228 18.08 -4.86 -26.40
CA ARG A 228 17.96 -6.02 -25.50
C ARG A 228 19.00 -6.02 -24.36
N GLU A 229 20.22 -5.55 -24.65
CA GLU A 229 21.29 -5.49 -23.64
C GLU A 229 21.01 -4.43 -22.60
N LEU A 230 20.43 -3.30 -23.00
CA LEU A 230 19.99 -2.26 -22.08
C LEU A 230 18.90 -2.78 -21.15
N ARG A 231 17.88 -3.49 -21.68
CA ARG A 231 16.84 -4.13 -20.86
C ARG A 231 17.46 -5.13 -19.88
N ALA A 232 18.36 -5.98 -20.34
CA ALA A 232 19.04 -6.97 -19.50
C ALA A 232 19.84 -6.31 -18.37
N ARG A 233 20.55 -5.23 -18.65
CA ARG A 233 21.37 -4.48 -17.70
C ARG A 233 20.51 -3.90 -16.56
N LEU A 234 19.44 -3.17 -16.90
CA LEU A 234 18.56 -2.60 -15.90
C LEU A 234 17.78 -3.69 -15.15
N TYR A 235 17.31 -4.73 -15.83
CA TYR A 235 16.65 -5.86 -15.19
C TYR A 235 17.53 -6.50 -14.14
N ARG A 236 18.79 -6.78 -14.48
CA ARG A 236 19.75 -7.40 -13.59
C ARG A 236 19.99 -6.51 -12.36
N ALA A 237 20.30 -5.25 -12.59
CA ALA A 237 20.53 -4.30 -11.50
C ALA A 237 19.31 -4.19 -10.57
N ASN A 238 18.11 -4.15 -11.13
CA ASN A 238 16.88 -4.12 -10.35
C ASN A 238 16.63 -5.43 -9.57
N ALA A 239 16.90 -6.58 -10.20
CA ALA A 239 16.66 -7.88 -9.59
C ALA A 239 17.67 -8.27 -8.49
N GLU A 240 18.85 -7.66 -8.52
CA GLU A 240 19.96 -7.89 -7.57
C GLU A 240 20.00 -6.83 -6.44
N ARG A 241 19.08 -5.85 -6.42
CA ARG A 241 19.07 -4.78 -5.41
C ARG A 241 19.03 -5.33 -3.99
N ALA A 242 19.74 -4.65 -3.10
CA ALA A 242 19.80 -4.96 -1.68
C ALA A 242 20.15 -6.42 -1.36
N SER A 243 21.04 -7.00 -2.14
CA SER A 243 21.48 -8.38 -2.00
C SER A 243 23.01 -8.51 -1.98
N GLU A 244 23.50 -9.73 -1.82
CA GLU A 244 24.94 -10.08 -1.82
C GLU A 244 25.67 -9.73 -3.12
N PHE A 245 24.96 -9.39 -4.18
CA PHE A 245 25.56 -8.96 -5.46
C PHE A 245 25.93 -7.48 -5.51
N GLY A 246 25.43 -6.69 -4.56
CA GLY A 246 25.66 -5.25 -4.49
C GLY A 246 26.59 -4.82 -3.35
N ASP A 247 26.35 -3.63 -2.81
CA ASP A 247 27.06 -3.13 -1.64
C ASP A 247 26.68 -3.97 -0.40
N ALA A 248 27.66 -4.56 0.25
CA ALA A 248 27.47 -5.38 1.44
C ALA A 248 26.79 -4.62 2.61
N ALA A 249 26.92 -3.29 2.66
CA ALA A 249 26.21 -2.48 3.67
C ALA A 249 24.70 -2.41 3.45
N LEU A 250 24.25 -2.67 2.21
CA LEU A 250 22.86 -2.64 1.79
C LEU A 250 22.25 -4.04 1.61
N ASP A 251 23.00 -5.10 1.89
CA ASP A 251 22.54 -6.48 1.74
C ASP A 251 21.51 -6.84 2.81
N ASN A 252 20.32 -7.23 2.36
CA ASN A 252 19.20 -7.63 3.22
C ASN A 252 19.20 -9.13 3.58
N SER A 253 20.15 -9.94 3.14
CA SER A 253 20.16 -11.37 3.41
C SER A 253 20.09 -11.68 4.89
N ALA A 254 21.02 -11.13 5.69
CA ALA A 254 21.02 -11.31 7.14
C ALA A 254 19.80 -10.69 7.85
N ASN A 255 19.26 -9.58 7.32
CA ASN A 255 18.05 -8.96 7.86
C ASN A 255 16.84 -9.90 7.67
N ILE A 256 16.70 -10.54 6.51
CA ILE A 256 15.64 -11.51 6.21
C ILE A 256 15.72 -12.68 7.19
N ASP A 257 16.86 -13.32 7.30
CA ASP A 257 17.05 -14.47 8.20
C ASP A 257 16.69 -14.11 9.64
N ARG A 258 17.17 -12.95 10.09
CA ARG A 258 16.91 -12.48 11.45
C ARG A 258 15.44 -12.14 11.70
N ILE A 259 14.78 -11.46 10.76
CA ILE A 259 13.34 -11.15 10.84
C ILE A 259 12.52 -12.44 10.95
N LEU A 260 12.81 -13.44 10.14
CA LEU A 260 12.08 -14.72 10.16
C LEU A 260 12.28 -15.47 11.47
N ALA A 261 13.51 -15.53 11.99
CA ALA A 261 13.80 -16.13 13.28
C ALA A 261 13.04 -15.44 14.42
N LEU A 262 13.03 -14.11 14.43
CA LEU A 262 12.32 -13.33 15.45
C LEU A 262 10.80 -13.49 15.36
N ARG A 263 10.24 -13.55 14.16
CA ARG A 263 8.80 -13.80 13.97
C ARG A 263 8.39 -15.19 14.44
N ALA A 264 9.20 -16.21 14.17
CA ALA A 264 8.97 -17.55 14.67
C ALA A 264 9.02 -17.58 16.22
N GLU A 265 10.02 -16.94 16.82
CA GLU A 265 10.15 -16.83 18.27
C GLU A 265 8.96 -16.09 18.89
N LEU A 266 8.51 -14.97 18.29
CA LEU A 266 7.37 -14.19 18.75
C LEU A 266 6.08 -15.05 18.78
N ALA A 267 5.82 -15.79 17.72
CA ALA A 267 4.66 -16.68 17.65
C ALA A 267 4.71 -17.75 18.75
N GLN A 268 5.87 -18.36 18.96
CA GLN A 268 6.06 -19.37 20.01
C GLN A 268 5.87 -18.81 21.41
N LEU A 269 6.38 -17.59 21.70
CA LEU A 269 6.16 -16.91 22.98
C LEU A 269 4.67 -16.73 23.29
N LEU A 270 3.85 -16.48 22.28
CA LEU A 270 2.40 -16.31 22.40
C LEU A 270 1.61 -17.63 22.31
N GLY A 271 2.27 -18.78 22.13
CA GLY A 271 1.64 -20.08 22.04
C GLY A 271 1.03 -20.44 20.68
N PHE A 272 1.37 -19.67 19.62
CA PHE A 272 0.98 -20.01 18.26
C PHE A 272 1.97 -21.00 17.64
N ALA A 273 1.49 -21.90 16.77
CA ALA A 273 2.34 -22.86 16.08
C ALA A 273 3.22 -22.17 15.00
N SER A 274 2.75 -21.02 14.45
CA SER A 274 3.50 -20.25 13.44
C SER A 274 3.15 -18.77 13.49
N TYR A 275 4.01 -17.95 12.87
CA TYR A 275 3.71 -16.52 12.70
C TYR A 275 2.46 -16.29 11.83
N ALA A 276 2.19 -17.18 10.87
CA ALA A 276 0.99 -17.11 10.06
C ALA A 276 -0.29 -17.26 10.90
N GLU A 277 -0.32 -18.18 11.88
CA GLU A 277 -1.46 -18.29 12.82
C GLU A 277 -1.63 -17.01 13.65
N TYR A 278 -0.55 -16.46 14.18
CA TYR A 278 -0.57 -15.18 14.87
C TYR A 278 -1.11 -14.05 13.97
N SER A 279 -0.66 -13.99 12.72
CA SER A 279 -1.06 -12.97 11.76
C SER A 279 -2.55 -13.03 11.40
N VAL A 280 -3.13 -14.22 11.21
CA VAL A 280 -4.55 -14.34 10.84
C VAL A 280 -5.50 -14.14 12.02
N ALA A 281 -5.01 -14.14 13.24
CA ALA A 281 -5.83 -13.92 14.44
C ALA A 281 -6.62 -12.60 14.46
N THR A 282 -6.22 -11.63 13.65
CA THR A 282 -6.87 -10.31 13.50
C THR A 282 -7.50 -10.10 12.12
N LYS A 283 -7.64 -11.15 11.31
CA LYS A 283 -8.10 -11.08 9.93
C LYS A 283 -9.45 -11.77 9.71
N MET A 284 -10.01 -11.66 8.51
CA MET A 284 -11.25 -12.37 8.13
C MET A 284 -11.01 -13.87 8.01
N ALA A 285 -9.87 -14.28 7.43
CA ALA A 285 -9.48 -15.67 7.30
C ALA A 285 -9.30 -16.31 8.67
N GLN A 286 -9.78 -17.55 8.83
CA GLN A 286 -9.82 -18.23 10.13
C GLN A 286 -8.53 -19.03 10.42
N SER A 287 -7.77 -19.37 9.40
CA SER A 287 -6.53 -20.15 9.54
C SER A 287 -5.61 -19.99 8.34
N PRO A 288 -4.29 -20.27 8.49
CA PRO A 288 -3.37 -20.36 7.35
C PRO A 288 -3.79 -21.42 6.32
N ASP A 289 -4.40 -22.54 6.76
CA ASP A 289 -4.86 -23.60 5.86
C ASP A 289 -6.01 -23.13 4.98
N GLU A 290 -6.93 -22.32 5.50
CA GLU A 290 -8.00 -21.71 4.70
C GLU A 290 -7.39 -20.80 3.61
N VAL A 291 -6.42 -19.96 3.96
CA VAL A 291 -5.72 -19.10 3.02
C VAL A 291 -4.99 -19.92 1.95
N MET A 292 -4.25 -20.95 2.37
CA MET A 292 -3.52 -21.82 1.43
C MET A 292 -4.47 -22.56 0.48
N GLY A 293 -5.62 -23.03 0.99
CA GLY A 293 -6.66 -23.68 0.20
C GLY A 293 -7.23 -22.72 -0.85
N PHE A 294 -7.55 -21.50 -0.46
CA PHE A 294 -8.02 -20.44 -1.37
C PHE A 294 -7.01 -20.10 -2.48
N LEU A 295 -5.75 -19.89 -2.10
CA LEU A 295 -4.70 -19.54 -3.06
C LEU A 295 -4.43 -20.66 -4.06
N ARG A 296 -4.42 -21.92 -3.60
CA ARG A 296 -4.23 -23.08 -4.46
C ARG A 296 -5.40 -23.36 -5.38
N ASP A 297 -6.64 -23.21 -4.91
CA ASP A 297 -7.82 -23.32 -5.77
C ASP A 297 -7.76 -22.26 -6.90
N LEU A 298 -7.43 -21.02 -6.55
CA LEU A 298 -7.29 -19.96 -7.53
C LEU A 298 -6.13 -20.24 -8.52
N ALA A 299 -5.01 -20.79 -8.02
CA ALA A 299 -3.87 -21.16 -8.87
C ALA A 299 -4.25 -22.27 -9.89
N VAL A 300 -4.98 -23.29 -9.45
CA VAL A 300 -5.48 -24.36 -10.35
C VAL A 300 -6.34 -23.78 -11.46
N ARG A 301 -7.21 -22.81 -11.15
CA ARG A 301 -8.07 -22.15 -12.14
C ARG A 301 -7.28 -21.23 -13.08
N ALA A 302 -6.32 -20.47 -12.58
CA ALA A 302 -5.58 -19.48 -13.36
C ALA A 302 -4.44 -20.08 -14.22
N LYS A 303 -3.80 -21.17 -13.76
CA LYS A 303 -2.61 -21.74 -14.41
C LYS A 303 -2.82 -22.14 -15.88
N PRO A 304 -3.95 -22.76 -16.32
CA PRO A 304 -4.18 -23.04 -17.73
C PRO A 304 -4.21 -21.77 -18.61
N TYR A 305 -4.76 -20.67 -18.10
CA TYR A 305 -4.76 -19.39 -18.79
C TYR A 305 -3.35 -18.81 -18.88
N ALA A 306 -2.60 -18.84 -17.78
CA ALA A 306 -1.22 -18.39 -17.75
C ALA A 306 -0.32 -19.18 -18.72
N GLN A 307 -0.52 -20.50 -18.83
CA GLN A 307 0.21 -21.35 -19.77
C GLN A 307 -0.10 -20.98 -21.23
N ARG A 308 -1.36 -20.69 -21.56
CA ARG A 308 -1.76 -20.20 -22.89
C ARG A 308 -1.12 -18.84 -23.20
N ASP A 309 -1.20 -17.91 -22.23
CA ASP A 309 -0.60 -16.58 -22.36
C ASP A 309 0.91 -16.69 -22.65
N ARG A 310 1.60 -17.57 -21.91
CA ARG A 310 3.04 -17.79 -22.07
C ARG A 310 3.38 -18.40 -23.42
N ALA A 311 2.68 -19.45 -23.82
CA ALA A 311 2.92 -20.14 -25.09
C ALA A 311 2.71 -19.21 -26.29
N GLU A 312 1.67 -18.38 -26.25
CA GLU A 312 1.41 -17.39 -27.26
C GLU A 312 2.50 -16.31 -27.35
N LEU A 313 2.96 -15.84 -26.19
CA LEU A 313 4.06 -14.87 -26.12
C LEU A 313 5.36 -15.45 -26.71
N GLU A 314 5.69 -16.69 -26.44
CA GLU A 314 6.86 -17.39 -26.99
C GLU A 314 6.82 -17.51 -28.51
N VAL A 315 5.65 -17.89 -29.05
CA VAL A 315 5.45 -17.96 -30.51
C VAL A 315 5.64 -16.58 -31.14
N PHE A 316 4.99 -15.56 -30.61
CA PHE A 316 5.12 -14.19 -31.12
C PHE A 316 6.56 -13.66 -31.04
N ALA A 317 7.21 -13.88 -29.92
CA ALA A 317 8.59 -13.40 -29.71
C ALA A 317 9.57 -14.03 -30.71
N ARG A 318 9.44 -15.34 -30.96
CA ARG A 318 10.26 -16.04 -31.95
C ARG A 318 9.95 -15.58 -33.38
N ASP A 319 8.68 -15.57 -33.77
CA ASP A 319 8.28 -15.41 -35.16
C ASP A 319 8.31 -13.93 -35.62
N GLU A 320 8.01 -13.00 -34.71
CA GLU A 320 7.89 -11.56 -35.06
C GLU A 320 9.06 -10.72 -34.49
N LEU A 321 9.69 -11.11 -33.38
CA LEU A 321 10.75 -10.34 -32.75
C LEU A 321 12.15 -10.97 -32.92
N GLY A 322 12.24 -12.18 -33.47
CA GLY A 322 13.50 -12.90 -33.63
C GLY A 322 14.16 -13.30 -32.30
N LEU A 323 13.34 -13.48 -31.27
CA LEU A 323 13.79 -13.92 -29.94
C LEU A 323 13.48 -15.42 -29.79
N ASP A 324 14.46 -16.27 -30.15
CA ASP A 324 14.31 -17.72 -30.08
C ASP A 324 14.03 -18.23 -28.67
N GLU A 325 14.56 -17.53 -27.66
CA GLU A 325 14.36 -17.83 -26.24
C GLU A 325 14.07 -16.53 -25.48
N LEU A 326 12.89 -16.49 -24.84
CA LEU A 326 12.48 -15.38 -24.00
C LEU A 326 13.20 -15.42 -22.66
N GLN A 327 14.03 -14.41 -22.41
CA GLN A 327 14.62 -14.16 -21.11
C GLN A 327 13.69 -13.29 -20.25
N ALA A 328 13.95 -13.23 -18.95
CA ALA A 328 13.14 -12.45 -18.01
C ALA A 328 13.03 -10.97 -18.39
N TRP A 329 14.09 -10.38 -18.94
CA TRP A 329 14.14 -8.99 -19.43
C TRP A 329 13.47 -8.76 -20.80
N ASP A 330 13.02 -9.83 -21.45
CA ASP A 330 12.28 -9.73 -22.70
C ASP A 330 10.76 -9.76 -22.49
N LEU A 331 10.28 -10.25 -21.34
CA LEU A 331 8.87 -10.51 -21.10
C LEU A 331 8.00 -9.26 -21.25
N ALA A 332 8.38 -8.17 -20.59
CA ALA A 332 7.63 -6.92 -20.64
C ALA A 332 7.63 -6.31 -22.06
N TYR A 333 8.79 -6.32 -22.72
CA TYR A 333 8.94 -5.84 -24.08
C TYR A 333 8.12 -6.66 -25.08
N ALA A 334 8.26 -7.98 -25.06
CA ALA A 334 7.52 -8.86 -25.96
C ALA A 334 6.00 -8.79 -25.71
N SER A 335 5.58 -8.68 -24.44
CA SER A 335 4.18 -8.49 -24.08
C SER A 335 3.61 -7.19 -24.64
N GLU A 336 4.32 -6.08 -24.53
CA GLU A 336 3.89 -4.80 -25.10
C GLU A 336 3.79 -4.88 -26.62
N LYS A 337 4.77 -5.47 -27.31
CA LYS A 337 4.75 -5.66 -28.78
C LYS A 337 3.59 -6.59 -29.21
N LEU A 338 3.33 -7.68 -28.49
CA LEU A 338 2.22 -8.56 -28.74
C LEU A 338 0.87 -7.84 -28.55
N LYS A 339 0.75 -7.05 -27.48
CA LYS A 339 -0.44 -6.25 -27.20
C LYS A 339 -0.70 -5.23 -28.32
N GLN A 340 0.35 -4.54 -28.78
CA GLN A 340 0.28 -3.60 -29.91
C GLN A 340 -0.15 -4.30 -31.20
N ALA A 341 0.42 -5.46 -31.52
CA ALA A 341 0.09 -6.23 -32.71
C ALA A 341 -1.37 -6.75 -32.69
N ARG A 342 -1.84 -7.21 -31.52
CA ARG A 342 -3.17 -7.79 -31.36
C ARG A 342 -4.29 -6.76 -31.34
N TYR A 343 -4.10 -5.67 -30.59
CA TYR A 343 -5.16 -4.70 -30.31
C TYR A 343 -4.99 -3.40 -31.09
N SER A 344 -3.90 -3.28 -31.86
CA SER A 344 -3.62 -2.11 -32.71
C SER A 344 -3.56 -0.79 -31.92
N PHE A 345 -3.02 -0.81 -30.69
CA PHE A 345 -2.70 0.39 -29.92
C PHE A 345 -1.45 0.15 -29.07
N SER A 346 -0.84 1.23 -28.60
CA SER A 346 0.25 1.20 -27.63
C SER A 346 -0.14 1.90 -26.34
N GLU A 347 0.45 1.47 -25.22
CA GLU A 347 0.32 2.20 -23.94
C GLU A 347 0.79 3.66 -24.06
N GLN A 348 1.79 3.92 -24.90
CA GLN A 348 2.29 5.27 -25.15
C GLN A 348 1.29 6.15 -25.92
N GLU A 349 0.52 5.58 -26.86
CA GLU A 349 -0.55 6.29 -27.54
C GLU A 349 -1.66 6.66 -26.56
N VAL A 350 -2.13 5.71 -25.77
CA VAL A 350 -3.19 5.91 -24.78
C VAL A 350 -2.78 6.90 -23.71
N LYS A 351 -1.52 6.81 -23.24
CA LYS A 351 -0.93 7.69 -22.23
C LYS A 351 -1.05 9.18 -22.58
N GLN A 352 -0.97 9.54 -23.86
CA GLN A 352 -1.05 10.93 -24.31
C GLN A 352 -2.40 11.60 -23.99
N TYR A 353 -3.43 10.83 -23.72
CA TYR A 353 -4.78 11.31 -23.37
C TYR A 353 -4.99 11.45 -21.86
N PHE A 354 -4.27 10.71 -21.03
CA PHE A 354 -4.41 10.76 -19.56
C PHE A 354 -3.49 11.85 -18.97
N THR A 355 -3.83 13.10 -19.23
CA THR A 355 -3.11 14.23 -18.63
C THR A 355 -3.50 14.39 -17.16
N GLU A 356 -2.54 14.70 -16.29
CA GLU A 356 -2.77 14.82 -14.85
C GLU A 356 -3.98 15.70 -14.48
N PRO A 357 -4.15 16.93 -15.02
CA PRO A 357 -5.30 17.75 -14.66
C PRO A 357 -6.64 17.11 -15.00
N LYS A 358 -6.71 16.37 -16.11
CA LYS A 358 -7.94 15.69 -16.54
C LYS A 358 -8.22 14.44 -15.72
N VAL A 359 -7.20 13.67 -15.42
CA VAL A 359 -7.33 12.48 -14.56
C VAL A 359 -7.82 12.87 -13.17
N LEU A 360 -7.25 13.93 -12.57
CA LEU A 360 -7.70 14.42 -11.27
C LEU A 360 -9.16 14.94 -11.32
N ALA A 361 -9.51 15.71 -12.35
CA ALA A 361 -10.89 16.18 -12.54
C ALA A 361 -11.86 15.00 -12.66
N GLY A 362 -11.52 13.99 -13.44
CA GLY A 362 -12.34 12.76 -13.60
C GLY A 362 -12.45 11.94 -12.33
N LEU A 363 -11.37 11.81 -11.55
CA LEU A 363 -11.41 11.16 -10.24
C LEU A 363 -12.37 11.90 -9.29
N PHE A 364 -12.31 13.23 -9.26
CA PHE A 364 -13.18 14.05 -8.39
C PHE A 364 -14.64 13.97 -8.83
N ASP A 365 -14.90 13.86 -10.14
CA ASP A 365 -16.25 13.66 -10.68
C ASP A 365 -16.81 12.28 -10.31
N VAL A 366 -15.99 11.23 -10.32
CA VAL A 366 -16.37 9.89 -9.84
C VAL A 366 -16.75 9.96 -8.36
N ILE A 367 -15.95 10.61 -7.51
CA ILE A 367 -16.25 10.80 -6.08
C ILE A 367 -17.59 11.53 -5.91
N HIS A 368 -17.80 12.57 -6.69
CA HIS A 368 -19.07 13.34 -6.64
C HIS A 368 -20.27 12.47 -7.02
N SER A 369 -20.17 11.74 -8.12
CA SER A 369 -21.28 10.93 -8.64
C SER A 369 -21.64 9.74 -7.74
N LEU A 370 -20.65 9.14 -7.07
CA LEU A 370 -20.86 8.01 -6.18
C LEU A 370 -21.36 8.44 -4.79
N TYR A 371 -20.83 9.53 -4.29
CA TYR A 371 -20.94 9.86 -2.87
C TYR A 371 -21.53 11.24 -2.58
N GLY A 372 -21.82 12.04 -3.60
CA GLY A 372 -22.35 13.39 -3.47
C GLY A 372 -21.37 14.38 -2.82
N LEU A 373 -20.07 14.13 -2.93
CA LEU A 373 -19.01 14.91 -2.31
C LEU A 373 -18.30 15.79 -3.34
N THR A 374 -17.80 16.93 -2.92
CA THR A 374 -17.05 17.86 -3.76
C THR A 374 -15.61 17.97 -3.27
N VAL A 375 -14.66 17.73 -4.16
CA VAL A 375 -13.23 17.93 -3.90
C VAL A 375 -12.83 19.32 -4.40
N LYS A 376 -12.19 20.12 -3.54
CA LYS A 376 -11.70 21.46 -3.88
C LYS A 376 -10.24 21.61 -3.52
N PRO A 377 -9.44 22.37 -4.29
CA PRO A 377 -8.12 22.78 -3.88
C PRO A 377 -8.17 23.53 -2.54
N ASP A 378 -7.18 23.27 -1.69
CA ASP A 378 -7.02 23.93 -0.39
C ASP A 378 -5.55 24.25 -0.16
N ARG A 379 -5.18 24.82 0.98
CA ARG A 379 -3.81 25.22 1.30
C ARG A 379 -3.36 24.62 2.62
N ALA A 380 -2.14 24.07 2.59
CA ALA A 380 -1.43 23.54 3.75
C ALA A 380 0.07 23.73 3.57
N PRO A 381 0.86 23.76 4.66
CA PRO A 381 2.30 23.55 4.58
C PRO A 381 2.60 22.20 3.96
N VAL A 382 3.57 22.12 3.05
CA VAL A 382 3.95 20.90 2.33
C VAL A 382 5.44 20.63 2.46
N TRP A 383 5.86 19.39 2.27
CA TRP A 383 7.26 18.95 2.34
C TRP A 383 8.01 19.06 1.02
N HIS A 384 7.29 19.21 -0.09
CA HIS A 384 7.87 19.37 -1.44
C HIS A 384 6.96 20.21 -2.34
N ALA A 385 7.54 20.94 -3.29
CA ALA A 385 6.80 21.87 -4.15
C ALA A 385 5.76 21.19 -5.06
N ASP A 386 5.91 19.90 -5.35
CA ASP A 386 4.96 19.14 -6.17
C ASP A 386 3.73 18.67 -5.41
N VAL A 387 3.76 18.72 -4.10
CA VAL A 387 2.65 18.23 -3.26
C VAL A 387 1.47 19.18 -3.35
N ARG A 388 0.31 18.62 -3.62
CA ARG A 388 -0.96 19.35 -3.64
C ARG A 388 -1.78 19.02 -2.42
N PHE A 389 -2.71 19.92 -2.09
CA PHE A 389 -3.58 19.77 -0.95
C PHE A 389 -5.03 20.04 -1.34
N TYR A 390 -5.93 19.19 -0.87
CA TYR A 390 -7.35 19.24 -1.20
C TYR A 390 -8.22 19.08 0.04
N ARG A 391 -9.43 19.63 -0.05
CA ARG A 391 -10.51 19.44 0.92
C ARG A 391 -11.69 18.72 0.27
N LEU A 392 -12.35 17.90 1.04
CA LEU A 392 -13.55 17.16 0.68
C LEU A 392 -14.73 17.76 1.44
N GLU A 393 -15.77 18.21 0.73
CA GLU A 393 -16.97 18.83 1.28
C GLU A 393 -18.21 18.00 0.94
N ASP A 394 -19.17 18.01 1.86
CA ASP A 394 -20.49 17.43 1.60
C ASP A 394 -21.40 18.39 0.80
N ALA A 395 -22.66 17.97 0.56
CA ALA A 395 -23.64 18.76 -0.19
C ALA A 395 -24.02 20.10 0.49
N GLN A 396 -23.76 20.24 1.79
CA GLN A 396 -23.98 21.47 2.56
C GLN A 396 -22.72 22.36 2.57
N GLY A 397 -21.62 21.92 1.99
CA GLY A 397 -20.33 22.61 2.00
C GLY A 397 -19.54 22.43 3.29
N GLU A 398 -19.96 21.51 4.16
CA GLU A 398 -19.25 21.18 5.39
C GLU A 398 -18.01 20.31 5.11
N LEU A 399 -16.94 20.58 5.86
CA LEU A 399 -15.69 19.84 5.72
C LEU A 399 -15.84 18.38 6.20
N VAL A 400 -15.66 17.44 5.29
CA VAL A 400 -15.64 16.00 5.58
C VAL A 400 -14.23 15.54 5.96
N GLY A 401 -13.22 15.96 5.22
CA GLY A 401 -11.82 15.63 5.44
C GLY A 401 -10.91 16.31 4.43
N GLN A 402 -9.60 16.07 4.56
CA GLN A 402 -8.59 16.69 3.71
C GLN A 402 -7.52 15.67 3.31
N PHE A 403 -6.79 15.91 2.23
CA PHE A 403 -5.71 15.04 1.82
C PHE A 403 -4.57 15.76 1.11
N TYR A 404 -3.36 15.29 1.35
CA TYR A 404 -2.19 15.60 0.56
C TYR A 404 -2.08 14.63 -0.61
N LEU A 405 -1.62 15.13 -1.76
CA LEU A 405 -1.41 14.35 -2.97
C LEU A 405 0.03 14.54 -3.46
N ASP A 406 0.84 13.50 -3.36
CA ASP A 406 2.26 13.47 -3.74
C ASP A 406 2.48 12.44 -4.85
N LEU A 407 2.37 12.87 -6.11
CA LEU A 407 2.26 11.97 -7.26
C LEU A 407 3.60 11.51 -7.84
N TYR A 408 4.69 12.30 -7.71
CA TYR A 408 5.87 12.10 -8.53
C TYR A 408 7.01 11.43 -7.80
N ALA A 409 7.73 10.55 -8.54
CA ALA A 409 8.98 9.97 -8.08
C ALA A 409 10.08 11.03 -7.95
N ARG A 410 10.96 10.84 -6.98
CA ARG A 410 12.18 11.63 -6.77
C ARG A 410 13.17 10.87 -5.90
N GLU A 411 14.43 11.29 -5.92
CA GLU A 411 15.46 10.82 -5.02
C GLU A 411 15.06 11.02 -3.55
N GLY A 412 15.36 10.05 -2.68
CA GLY A 412 14.99 10.08 -1.27
C GLY A 412 13.49 9.82 -0.99
N LYS A 413 12.71 9.45 -1.99
CA LYS A 413 11.31 9.04 -1.82
C LYS A 413 11.17 7.54 -2.02
N ARG A 414 10.57 6.86 -1.04
CA ARG A 414 10.29 5.42 -1.11
C ARG A 414 9.46 5.10 -2.37
N GLY A 415 9.82 4.03 -3.06
CA GLY A 415 9.09 3.55 -4.23
C GLY A 415 7.75 2.90 -3.87
N GLY A 416 6.92 2.68 -4.89
CA GLY A 416 5.56 2.17 -4.76
C GLY A 416 4.52 3.27 -4.64
N ALA A 417 3.28 2.90 -4.36
CA ALA A 417 2.19 3.80 -4.02
C ALA A 417 1.60 3.37 -2.68
N TRP A 418 1.07 4.32 -1.91
CA TRP A 418 0.40 4.03 -0.64
C TRP A 418 -0.47 5.20 -0.17
N MET A 419 -1.48 4.88 0.59
CA MET A 419 -2.18 5.82 1.47
C MET A 419 -1.67 5.64 2.91
N ASP A 420 -1.59 6.74 3.67
CA ASP A 420 -1.34 6.70 5.10
C ASP A 420 -2.16 7.78 5.81
N ASP A 421 -2.49 7.56 7.10
CA ASP A 421 -3.24 8.52 7.88
C ASP A 421 -2.32 9.55 8.57
N CYS A 422 -2.62 10.82 8.39
CA CYS A 422 -1.98 11.90 9.11
C CYS A 422 -2.70 12.22 10.42
N ARG A 423 -4.03 12.19 10.36
CA ARG A 423 -4.93 12.47 11.47
C ARG A 423 -6.24 11.71 11.28
N ASN A 424 -6.65 11.00 12.32
CA ASN A 424 -7.88 10.23 12.28
C ASN A 424 -9.11 11.07 12.64
N ARG A 425 -10.31 10.62 12.21
CA ARG A 425 -11.57 11.20 12.69
C ARG A 425 -11.76 10.84 14.16
N ARG A 426 -12.20 11.82 14.92
CA ARG A 426 -12.46 11.64 16.35
C ARG A 426 -13.54 12.62 16.83
N ASP A 427 -14.44 12.16 17.69
CA ASP A 427 -15.33 13.02 18.45
C ASP A 427 -14.61 13.50 19.71
N THR A 428 -14.56 14.81 19.92
CA THR A 428 -13.90 15.44 21.06
C THR A 428 -14.84 16.40 21.77
N ALA A 429 -14.50 16.82 22.99
CA ALA A 429 -15.27 17.82 23.72
C ALA A 429 -15.38 19.17 22.98
N ASN A 430 -14.46 19.47 22.05
CA ASN A 430 -14.39 20.69 21.27
C ASN A 430 -15.01 20.55 19.86
N GLY A 431 -15.66 19.44 19.56
CA GLY A 431 -16.22 19.12 18.26
C GLY A 431 -15.50 17.98 17.55
N VAL A 432 -15.80 17.78 16.27
CA VAL A 432 -15.25 16.71 15.47
C VAL A 432 -13.85 17.07 14.96
N GLN A 433 -12.85 16.24 15.27
CA GLN A 433 -11.58 16.25 14.57
C GLN A 433 -11.77 15.55 13.21
N THR A 434 -11.61 16.29 12.11
CA THR A 434 -11.76 15.74 10.77
C THR A 434 -10.53 14.93 10.36
N PRO A 435 -10.70 13.86 9.55
CA PRO A 435 -9.60 13.05 9.07
C PRO A 435 -8.74 13.79 8.03
N LEU A 436 -7.45 13.41 8.00
CA LEU A 436 -6.45 13.93 7.07
C LEU A 436 -5.55 12.77 6.63
N VAL A 437 -5.34 12.61 5.33
CA VAL A 437 -4.55 11.51 4.77
C VAL A 437 -3.47 11.98 3.81
N TYR A 438 -2.48 11.11 3.58
CA TYR A 438 -1.50 11.21 2.51
C TYR A 438 -1.87 10.22 1.41
N LEU A 439 -1.83 10.68 0.16
CA LEU A 439 -1.89 9.83 -1.03
C LEU A 439 -0.57 10.00 -1.76
N VAL A 440 0.20 8.95 -1.86
CA VAL A 440 1.57 8.97 -2.38
C VAL A 440 1.70 8.00 -3.55
N CYS A 441 2.21 8.50 -4.68
CA CYS A 441 2.54 7.72 -5.87
C CYS A 441 3.99 7.99 -6.30
N ASN A 442 4.46 7.30 -7.34
CA ASN A 442 5.79 7.46 -7.90
C ASN A 442 5.74 7.50 -9.43
N PHE A 443 4.89 8.38 -9.98
CA PHE A 443 4.71 8.57 -11.42
C PHE A 443 5.80 9.43 -12.03
N GLY A 444 5.87 9.41 -13.36
CA GLY A 444 6.72 10.33 -14.12
C GLY A 444 6.19 11.75 -14.09
N ARG A 445 7.10 12.72 -13.96
CA ARG A 445 6.78 14.14 -14.00
C ARG A 445 6.62 14.62 -15.44
N GLY A 446 5.81 15.67 -15.67
CA GLY A 446 5.79 16.42 -16.90
C GLY A 446 7.11 17.19 -17.15
N SER A 447 7.30 17.67 -18.35
CA SER A 447 8.50 18.41 -18.74
C SER A 447 8.17 19.83 -19.20
N GLY A 448 8.82 20.82 -18.62
CA GLY A 448 8.55 22.23 -18.91
C GLY A 448 7.09 22.59 -18.60
N ASP A 449 6.39 23.19 -19.57
CA ASP A 449 4.98 23.55 -19.48
C ASP A 449 4.02 22.39 -19.83
N THR A 450 4.56 21.23 -20.22
CA THR A 450 3.75 20.06 -20.59
C THR A 450 3.35 19.32 -19.32
N PRO A 451 2.03 19.11 -19.06
CA PRO A 451 1.58 18.37 -17.89
C PRO A 451 2.07 16.92 -17.95
N ALA A 452 2.16 16.28 -16.78
CA ALA A 452 2.40 14.86 -16.70
C ALA A 452 1.30 14.09 -17.42
N THR A 453 1.67 13.00 -18.06
CA THR A 453 0.75 12.03 -18.65
C THR A 453 0.95 10.68 -17.99
N PHE A 454 -0.15 9.95 -17.78
CA PHE A 454 -0.16 8.70 -17.04
C PHE A 454 -0.49 7.53 -17.95
N ARG A 455 0.18 6.40 -17.77
CA ARG A 455 -0.28 5.13 -18.32
C ARG A 455 -1.62 4.75 -17.66
N HIS A 456 -2.45 3.98 -18.32
CA HIS A 456 -3.73 3.55 -17.75
C HIS A 456 -3.55 2.84 -16.39
N GLY A 457 -2.50 2.03 -16.23
CA GLY A 457 -2.15 1.41 -14.95
C GLY A 457 -1.81 2.41 -13.83
N GLU A 458 -1.19 3.57 -14.16
CA GLU A 458 -0.91 4.64 -13.19
C GLU A 458 -2.20 5.36 -12.79
N VAL A 459 -3.15 5.54 -13.73
CA VAL A 459 -4.49 6.05 -13.41
C VAL A 459 -5.21 5.11 -12.45
N THR A 460 -5.18 3.81 -12.74
CA THR A 460 -5.75 2.77 -11.87
C THR A 460 -5.14 2.80 -10.47
N THR A 461 -3.80 2.96 -10.36
CA THR A 461 -3.10 3.10 -9.07
C THR A 461 -3.59 4.33 -8.31
N LEU A 462 -3.76 5.48 -8.97
CA LEU A 462 -4.27 6.68 -8.32
C LEU A 462 -5.69 6.49 -7.77
N PHE A 463 -6.55 5.81 -8.52
CA PHE A 463 -7.91 5.46 -8.07
C PHE A 463 -7.87 4.48 -6.88
N HIS A 464 -6.95 3.53 -6.91
CA HIS A 464 -6.69 2.60 -5.81
C HIS A 464 -6.34 3.35 -4.52
N GLU A 465 -5.32 4.20 -4.54
CA GLU A 465 -4.90 4.96 -3.36
C GLU A 465 -6.00 5.90 -2.87
N MET A 466 -6.76 6.50 -3.78
CA MET A 466 -7.93 7.28 -3.40
C MET A 466 -9.01 6.41 -2.75
N GLY A 467 -9.17 5.16 -3.14
CA GLY A 467 -10.10 4.22 -2.50
C GLY A 467 -9.77 4.00 -1.01
N HIS A 468 -8.50 3.80 -0.68
CA HIS A 468 -8.03 3.79 0.71
C HIS A 468 -8.27 5.15 1.39
N GLY A 469 -7.93 6.25 0.70
CA GLY A 469 -8.20 7.60 1.20
C GLY A 469 -9.67 7.82 1.54
N LEU A 470 -10.59 7.40 0.68
CA LEU A 470 -12.03 7.52 0.92
C LEU A 470 -12.49 6.66 2.10
N HIS A 471 -11.92 5.47 2.30
CA HIS A 471 -12.23 4.64 3.47
C HIS A 471 -11.87 5.37 4.77
N GLN A 472 -10.72 6.04 4.79
CA GLN A 472 -10.29 6.84 5.95
C GLN A 472 -11.09 8.13 6.10
N LEU A 473 -11.35 8.85 4.99
CA LEU A 473 -11.97 10.17 5.01
C LEU A 473 -13.49 10.14 5.26
N LEU A 474 -14.18 9.08 4.79
CA LEU A 474 -15.64 9.01 4.86
C LEU A 474 -16.18 8.32 6.11
N THR A 475 -15.31 7.91 7.03
CA THR A 475 -15.73 7.33 8.29
C THR A 475 -16.60 8.29 9.08
N ARG A 476 -17.64 7.79 9.70
CA ARG A 476 -18.49 8.53 10.65
C ARG A 476 -18.25 8.12 12.10
N ILE A 477 -17.31 7.23 12.30
CA ILE A 477 -16.96 6.72 13.62
C ILE A 477 -16.10 7.77 14.36
N GLY A 478 -16.44 8.01 15.61
CA GLY A 478 -15.74 8.96 16.48
C GLY A 478 -14.71 8.34 17.41
N GLU A 479 -14.65 7.00 17.47
CA GLU A 479 -13.74 6.24 18.33
C GLU A 479 -12.48 5.86 17.55
N LEU A 480 -11.31 6.35 17.97
CA LEU A 480 -10.03 6.24 17.24
C LEU A 480 -9.67 4.82 16.82
N GLY A 481 -9.87 3.85 17.71
CA GLY A 481 -9.44 2.46 17.48
C GLY A 481 -10.20 1.73 16.36
N VAL A 482 -11.32 2.31 15.87
CA VAL A 482 -12.18 1.71 14.84
C VAL A 482 -12.66 2.72 13.79
N ALA A 483 -12.09 3.92 13.78
CA ALA A 483 -12.41 4.96 12.80
C ALA A 483 -11.57 4.78 11.52
N GLY A 484 -12.18 4.96 10.36
CA GLY A 484 -11.52 4.82 9.07
C GLY A 484 -11.02 3.39 8.84
N ILE A 485 -9.75 3.25 8.52
CA ILE A 485 -9.12 1.93 8.31
C ILE A 485 -8.72 1.25 9.62
N ASN A 486 -8.74 1.95 10.76
CA ASN A 486 -8.36 1.37 12.04
C ASN A 486 -9.32 0.28 12.47
N GLY A 487 -8.79 -0.85 12.91
CA GLY A 487 -9.57 -2.01 13.34
C GLY A 487 -10.27 -2.78 12.22
N VAL A 488 -10.10 -2.38 10.95
CA VAL A 488 -10.53 -3.16 9.78
C VAL A 488 -9.61 -4.37 9.64
N GLU A 489 -10.18 -5.53 9.36
CA GLU A 489 -9.41 -6.74 9.08
C GLU A 489 -8.51 -6.51 7.85
N TRP A 490 -7.21 -6.79 8.01
CA TRP A 490 -6.21 -6.42 7.01
C TRP A 490 -6.42 -7.09 5.65
N ASP A 491 -7.02 -8.27 5.62
CA ASP A 491 -7.39 -8.97 4.39
C ASP A 491 -8.66 -8.43 3.71
N ALA A 492 -9.32 -7.43 4.33
CA ALA A 492 -10.40 -6.67 3.73
C ALA A 492 -10.01 -5.21 3.39
N VAL A 493 -8.83 -4.74 3.84
CA VAL A 493 -8.44 -3.34 3.71
C VAL A 493 -8.36 -2.87 2.26
N GLU A 494 -8.08 -3.78 1.34
CA GLU A 494 -8.00 -3.51 -0.10
C GLU A 494 -9.38 -3.47 -0.80
N LEU A 495 -10.48 -3.78 -0.11
CA LEU A 495 -11.82 -3.74 -0.72
C LEU A 495 -12.15 -2.34 -1.30
N PRO A 496 -12.02 -1.22 -0.58
CA PRO A 496 -12.35 0.09 -1.13
C PRO A 496 -11.38 0.56 -2.23
N SER A 497 -10.11 0.22 -2.13
CA SER A 497 -9.09 0.59 -3.11
C SER A 497 -9.29 -0.11 -4.44
N GLN A 498 -9.39 -1.43 -4.45
CA GLN A 498 -9.64 -2.22 -5.64
C GLN A 498 -11.05 -1.97 -6.23
N PHE A 499 -12.02 -1.63 -5.40
CA PHE A 499 -13.34 -1.22 -5.86
C PHE A 499 -13.27 0.02 -6.76
N MET A 500 -12.50 1.03 -6.37
CA MET A 500 -12.35 2.27 -7.15
C MET A 500 -11.69 2.05 -8.52
N GLU A 501 -10.85 1.04 -8.67
CA GLU A 501 -10.18 0.71 -9.94
C GLU A 501 -11.16 0.40 -11.08
N ASN A 502 -12.34 -0.14 -10.76
CA ASN A 502 -13.32 -0.52 -11.78
C ASN A 502 -13.82 0.68 -12.60
N PHE A 503 -13.89 1.87 -12.01
CA PHE A 503 -14.33 3.09 -12.69
C PHE A 503 -13.34 3.59 -13.76
N CYS A 504 -12.12 3.10 -13.75
CA CYS A 504 -11.13 3.36 -14.81
C CYS A 504 -11.42 2.58 -16.11
N TRP A 505 -12.45 1.73 -16.15
CA TRP A 505 -12.85 0.94 -17.29
C TRP A 505 -14.24 1.28 -17.83
N GLU A 506 -14.92 2.29 -17.28
CA GLU A 506 -16.21 2.78 -17.76
C GLU A 506 -16.02 3.86 -18.81
N TRP A 507 -16.65 3.71 -19.98
CA TRP A 507 -16.45 4.61 -21.13
C TRP A 507 -16.68 6.09 -20.76
N GLU A 508 -17.84 6.39 -20.18
CA GLU A 508 -18.23 7.76 -19.85
C GLU A 508 -17.24 8.41 -18.87
N ARG A 509 -16.72 7.62 -17.93
CA ARG A 509 -15.70 8.08 -16.96
C ARG A 509 -14.37 8.32 -17.64
N VAL A 510 -13.93 7.35 -18.45
CA VAL A 510 -12.63 7.45 -19.16
C VAL A 510 -12.64 8.60 -20.16
N GLN A 511 -13.73 8.78 -20.90
CA GLN A 511 -13.86 9.92 -21.81
C GLN A 511 -13.74 11.26 -21.08
N ALA A 512 -14.42 11.41 -19.93
CA ALA A 512 -14.41 12.65 -19.13
C ALA A 512 -13.04 12.96 -18.52
N MET A 513 -12.24 11.92 -18.16
CA MET A 513 -10.92 12.07 -17.55
C MET A 513 -9.75 12.12 -18.55
N THR A 514 -10.04 12.30 -19.84
CA THR A 514 -9.01 12.31 -20.89
C THR A 514 -9.01 13.61 -21.68
N ALA A 515 -7.81 14.04 -22.09
CA ALA A 515 -7.57 15.07 -23.10
C ALA A 515 -6.16 14.90 -23.64
N HIS A 516 -6.01 14.75 -24.95
CA HIS A 516 -4.70 14.60 -25.58
C HIS A 516 -3.80 15.78 -25.24
N VAL A 517 -2.59 15.50 -24.80
CA VAL A 517 -1.65 16.49 -24.25
C VAL A 517 -1.32 17.64 -25.20
N GLN A 518 -1.40 17.42 -26.53
CA GLN A 518 -1.13 18.44 -27.54
C GLN A 518 -2.39 19.04 -28.15
N THR A 519 -3.41 18.21 -28.45
CA THR A 519 -4.61 18.66 -29.18
C THR A 519 -5.77 19.03 -28.26
N GLY A 520 -5.78 18.55 -27.02
CA GLY A 520 -6.89 18.72 -26.08
C GLY A 520 -8.11 17.83 -26.34
N GLU A 521 -8.10 17.01 -27.40
CA GLU A 521 -9.21 16.12 -27.74
C GLU A 521 -9.32 14.96 -26.74
N PRO A 522 -10.53 14.53 -26.36
CA PRO A 522 -10.70 13.37 -25.49
C PRO A 522 -10.29 12.08 -26.20
N LEU A 523 -10.08 11.02 -25.40
CA LEU A 523 -9.77 9.69 -25.92
C LEU A 523 -10.85 9.25 -26.93
N PRO A 524 -10.49 8.85 -28.18
CA PRO A 524 -11.44 8.36 -29.16
C PRO A 524 -12.08 7.03 -28.73
N ARG A 525 -13.36 6.85 -29.00
CA ARG A 525 -14.11 5.63 -28.64
C ARG A 525 -13.44 4.36 -29.18
N ASN A 526 -12.97 4.39 -30.41
CA ASN A 526 -12.29 3.24 -31.01
C ASN A 526 -10.97 2.87 -30.31
N LEU A 527 -10.25 3.85 -29.73
CA LEU A 527 -9.04 3.60 -28.96
C LEU A 527 -9.40 3.03 -27.56
N PHE A 528 -10.46 3.55 -26.95
CA PHE A 528 -11.00 2.96 -25.72
C PHE A 528 -11.46 1.50 -25.91
N ASP A 529 -12.17 1.20 -27.01
CA ASP A 529 -12.64 -0.16 -27.29
C ASP A 529 -11.45 -1.13 -27.44
N ARG A 530 -10.33 -0.69 -28.01
CA ARG A 530 -9.08 -1.46 -28.07
C ARG A 530 -8.45 -1.64 -26.70
N LEU A 531 -8.41 -0.59 -25.89
CA LEU A 531 -7.94 -0.64 -24.51
C LEU A 531 -8.77 -1.63 -23.68
N LEU A 532 -10.09 -1.56 -23.81
CA LEU A 532 -11.03 -2.46 -23.12
C LEU A 532 -10.88 -3.92 -23.60
N ALA A 533 -10.68 -4.14 -24.89
CA ALA A 533 -10.40 -5.48 -25.43
C ALA A 533 -9.11 -6.07 -24.85
N ALA A 534 -8.13 -5.21 -24.55
CA ALA A 534 -6.86 -5.62 -23.93
C ALA A 534 -6.94 -5.74 -22.39
N ARG A 535 -8.06 -5.44 -21.76
CA ARG A 535 -8.18 -5.43 -20.28
C ARG A 535 -7.69 -6.73 -19.63
N ASN A 536 -8.06 -7.86 -20.21
CA ASN A 536 -7.70 -9.18 -19.73
C ASN A 536 -6.48 -9.79 -20.44
N PHE A 537 -5.71 -8.96 -21.17
CA PHE A 537 -4.51 -9.42 -21.83
C PHE A 537 -3.51 -9.95 -20.82
N GLN A 538 -3.15 -11.22 -20.94
CA GLN A 538 -2.23 -11.93 -20.05
C GLN A 538 -2.65 -11.93 -18.56
N SER A 539 -3.95 -11.81 -18.29
CA SER A 539 -4.50 -11.86 -16.92
C SER A 539 -4.16 -13.17 -16.20
N GLY A 540 -4.02 -14.27 -16.93
CA GLY A 540 -3.57 -15.56 -16.39
C GLY A 540 -2.16 -15.48 -15.82
N MET A 541 -1.20 -14.98 -16.60
CA MET A 541 0.19 -14.80 -16.15
C MET A 541 0.29 -13.83 -14.97
N PHE A 542 -0.47 -12.72 -15.01
CA PHE A 542 -0.49 -11.76 -13.91
C PHE A 542 -1.05 -12.37 -12.62
N THR A 543 -2.17 -13.08 -12.71
CA THR A 543 -2.80 -13.75 -11.55
C THR A 543 -1.85 -14.76 -10.91
N VAL A 544 -1.24 -15.64 -11.73
CA VAL A 544 -0.28 -16.64 -11.23
C VAL A 544 0.93 -16.00 -10.57
N ARG A 545 1.40 -14.85 -11.07
CA ARG A 545 2.49 -14.09 -10.44
C ARG A 545 2.11 -13.55 -9.06
N GLN A 546 0.90 -13.04 -8.88
CA GLN A 546 0.42 -12.60 -7.58
C GLN A 546 0.24 -13.77 -6.60
N LEU A 547 -0.20 -14.92 -7.10
CA LEU A 547 -0.31 -16.14 -6.29
C LEU A 547 1.05 -16.69 -5.86
N GLU A 548 2.08 -16.58 -6.71
CA GLU A 548 3.47 -16.90 -6.33
C GLU A 548 3.89 -16.10 -5.09
N PHE A 549 3.63 -14.80 -5.07
CA PHE A 549 3.97 -13.93 -3.94
C PHE A 549 3.18 -14.29 -2.68
N ALA A 550 1.87 -14.50 -2.82
CA ALA A 550 1.00 -14.82 -1.69
C ALA A 550 1.31 -16.21 -1.08
N LEU A 551 1.57 -17.21 -1.92
CA LEU A 551 1.96 -18.55 -1.47
C LEU A 551 3.35 -18.54 -0.83
N PHE A 552 4.29 -17.79 -1.39
CA PHE A 552 5.62 -17.62 -0.82
C PHE A 552 5.54 -16.99 0.56
N ASP A 553 4.83 -15.88 0.71
CA ASP A 553 4.63 -15.21 1.99
C ASP A 553 4.00 -16.12 3.04
N MET A 554 2.90 -16.79 2.68
CA MET A 554 2.19 -17.65 3.63
C MET A 554 3.03 -18.85 4.05
N GLN A 555 3.74 -19.51 3.12
CA GLN A 555 4.62 -20.63 3.44
C GLN A 555 5.84 -20.19 4.26
N LEU A 556 6.39 -19.01 3.94
CA LEU A 556 7.53 -18.42 4.66
C LEU A 556 7.22 -18.19 6.15
N HIS A 557 5.95 -17.94 6.50
CA HIS A 557 5.51 -17.64 7.85
C HIS A 557 4.75 -18.78 8.53
N SER A 558 4.49 -19.89 7.83
CA SER A 558 3.77 -21.07 8.40
C SER A 558 4.66 -22.30 8.56
N SER A 559 5.29 -22.76 7.48
CA SER A 559 6.01 -24.04 7.44
C SER A 559 7.54 -23.91 7.33
N PHE A 560 8.05 -22.70 7.16
CA PHE A 560 9.48 -22.43 7.03
C PHE A 560 10.17 -22.50 8.40
N ASP A 561 11.23 -23.30 8.49
CA ASP A 561 12.10 -23.35 9.68
C ASP A 561 13.34 -22.47 9.43
N PRO A 562 13.45 -21.30 10.11
CA PRO A 562 14.56 -20.38 9.87
C PRO A 562 15.94 -20.92 10.27
N THR A 563 15.99 -22.10 10.94
CA THR A 563 17.25 -22.74 11.33
C THR A 563 17.75 -23.78 10.30
N GLN A 564 16.87 -24.24 9.40
CA GLN A 564 17.17 -25.33 8.47
C GLN A 564 16.86 -25.00 7.02
N ASP A 565 15.84 -24.16 6.79
CA ASP A 565 15.37 -23.82 5.45
C ASP A 565 16.10 -22.61 4.87
N ASN A 566 16.09 -22.52 3.54
CA ASN A 566 16.63 -21.39 2.79
C ASN A 566 15.51 -20.66 2.02
N VAL A 567 15.45 -19.34 2.18
CA VAL A 567 14.41 -18.48 1.60
C VAL A 567 14.39 -18.58 0.06
N LEU A 568 15.56 -18.62 -0.59
CA LEU A 568 15.66 -18.73 -2.05
C LEU A 568 15.20 -20.11 -2.54
N GLN A 569 15.46 -21.17 -1.78
CA GLN A 569 14.94 -22.51 -2.10
C GLN A 569 13.42 -22.59 -1.91
N LEU A 570 12.87 -21.89 -0.91
CA LEU A 570 11.42 -21.84 -0.73
C LEU A 570 10.73 -21.17 -1.92
N ILE A 571 11.19 -20.00 -2.35
CA ILE A 571 10.58 -19.34 -3.50
C ILE A 571 10.68 -20.17 -4.78
N GLU A 572 11.78 -20.93 -4.98
CA GLU A 572 11.87 -21.85 -6.11
C GLU A 572 10.85 -23.00 -6.02
N ARG A 573 10.62 -23.58 -4.83
CA ARG A 573 9.56 -24.60 -4.64
C ARG A 573 8.16 -24.02 -4.96
N VAL A 574 7.88 -22.77 -4.54
CA VAL A 574 6.61 -22.10 -4.88
C VAL A 574 6.50 -21.86 -6.39
N ARG A 575 7.59 -21.48 -7.05
CA ARG A 575 7.65 -21.35 -8.50
C ARG A 575 7.42 -22.67 -9.23
N ASP A 576 7.92 -23.78 -8.71
CA ASP A 576 7.62 -25.12 -9.23
C ASP A 576 6.13 -25.45 -9.18
N GLU A 577 5.45 -25.00 -8.12
CA GLU A 577 4.02 -25.22 -7.92
C GLU A 577 3.17 -24.39 -8.90
N VAL A 578 3.44 -23.09 -9.04
CA VAL A 578 2.49 -22.18 -9.70
C VAL A 578 3.06 -21.41 -10.88
N ALA A 579 4.35 -21.09 -10.95
CA ALA A 579 4.88 -20.15 -11.92
C ALA A 579 4.89 -20.72 -13.34
N VAL A 580 4.62 -19.83 -14.32
CA VAL A 580 4.82 -20.10 -15.75
C VAL A 580 6.01 -19.33 -16.31
N ASN A 581 6.41 -18.25 -15.64
CA ASN A 581 7.62 -17.46 -15.93
C ASN A 581 8.62 -17.66 -14.80
N ARG A 582 9.83 -18.07 -15.17
CA ARG A 582 10.90 -18.27 -14.18
C ARG A 582 11.96 -17.20 -14.33
N PRO A 583 12.19 -16.40 -13.29
CA PRO A 583 13.34 -15.49 -13.29
C PRO A 583 14.65 -16.27 -13.19
N PRO A 584 15.78 -15.67 -13.60
CA PRO A 584 17.08 -16.27 -13.45
C PRO A 584 17.43 -16.63 -11.99
N ALA A 585 18.28 -17.63 -11.77
CA ALA A 585 18.67 -18.10 -10.44
C ALA A 585 19.35 -17.01 -9.56
N TRP A 586 19.91 -15.98 -10.18
CA TRP A 586 20.50 -14.82 -9.50
C TRP A 586 19.46 -13.74 -9.12
N ASN A 587 18.18 -13.91 -9.47
CA ASN A 587 17.13 -12.99 -9.03
C ASN A 587 16.96 -13.03 -7.50
N ARG A 588 16.97 -11.86 -6.88
CA ARG A 588 16.86 -11.69 -5.42
C ARG A 588 15.58 -10.97 -5.04
N PHE A 589 14.45 -11.38 -5.63
CA PHE A 589 13.14 -10.82 -5.32
C PHE A 589 12.85 -10.71 -3.80
N PRO A 590 13.15 -11.69 -2.95
CA PRO A 590 12.90 -11.57 -1.51
C PRO A 590 13.61 -10.39 -0.86
N HIS A 591 14.80 -9.99 -1.34
CA HIS A 591 15.63 -8.93 -0.76
C HIS A 591 15.05 -7.52 -0.94
N GLN A 592 14.05 -7.37 -1.79
CA GLN A 592 13.34 -6.13 -2.06
C GLN A 592 11.83 -6.22 -1.81
N PHE A 593 11.36 -7.34 -1.23
CA PHE A 593 9.94 -7.56 -0.97
C PHE A 593 9.51 -6.84 0.31
N SER A 594 9.53 -5.51 0.26
CA SER A 594 9.21 -4.63 1.40
C SER A 594 7.82 -4.86 1.97
N HIS A 595 6.84 -5.29 1.17
CA HIS A 595 5.47 -5.59 1.66
C HIS A 595 5.48 -6.50 2.87
N ILE A 596 6.25 -7.61 2.82
CA ILE A 596 6.26 -8.59 3.89
C ILE A 596 7.36 -8.37 4.93
N PHE A 597 8.45 -7.67 4.59
CA PHE A 597 9.58 -7.46 5.52
C PHE A 597 9.56 -6.09 6.20
N ALA A 598 8.88 -5.10 5.64
CA ALA A 598 8.82 -3.74 6.16
C ALA A 598 7.43 -3.07 6.07
N GLY A 599 6.47 -3.63 5.32
CA GLY A 599 5.22 -3.00 4.94
C GLY A 599 3.96 -3.49 5.67
N GLY A 600 4.07 -4.38 6.67
CA GLY A 600 2.91 -4.87 7.44
C GLY A 600 2.13 -6.02 6.79
N TYR A 601 2.55 -6.54 5.64
CA TYR A 601 1.90 -7.65 4.93
C TYR A 601 2.51 -9.04 5.23
N ALA A 602 3.25 -9.20 6.32
CA ALA A 602 3.80 -10.50 6.71
C ALA A 602 2.69 -11.51 7.03
N ALA A 603 2.72 -12.66 6.37
CA ALA A 603 1.62 -13.62 6.33
C ALA A 603 0.26 -12.95 6.04
N GLY A 604 0.30 -12.00 5.11
CA GLY A 604 -0.83 -11.14 4.79
C GLY A 604 -0.90 -10.68 3.33
N TYR A 605 0.08 -11.04 2.48
CA TYR A 605 0.09 -10.65 1.07
C TYR A 605 -1.11 -11.23 0.29
N TYR A 606 -1.67 -12.36 0.74
CA TYR A 606 -2.89 -12.93 0.19
C TYR A 606 -4.09 -11.95 0.22
N SER A 607 -4.05 -10.94 1.08
CA SER A 607 -5.09 -9.94 1.26
C SER A 607 -5.48 -9.28 -0.07
N TYR A 608 -4.52 -9.08 -0.99
CA TYR A 608 -4.79 -8.52 -2.31
C TYR A 608 -5.76 -9.39 -3.12
N LYS A 609 -5.57 -10.71 -3.14
CA LYS A 609 -6.47 -11.62 -3.85
C LYS A 609 -7.76 -11.92 -3.09
N TRP A 610 -7.69 -11.93 -1.78
CA TRP A 610 -8.86 -12.08 -0.92
C TRP A 610 -9.82 -10.90 -1.07
N ALA A 611 -9.32 -9.68 -0.95
CA ALA A 611 -10.11 -8.46 -1.12
C ALA A 611 -10.56 -8.23 -2.56
N GLU A 612 -9.85 -8.75 -3.56
CA GLU A 612 -10.27 -8.69 -4.97
C GLU A 612 -11.58 -9.47 -5.21
N VAL A 613 -11.80 -10.57 -4.48
CA VAL A 613 -13.10 -11.26 -4.47
C VAL A 613 -14.21 -10.34 -3.93
N LEU A 614 -13.93 -9.66 -2.81
CA LEU A 614 -14.87 -8.72 -2.19
C LEU A 614 -15.16 -7.54 -3.12
N SER A 615 -14.14 -6.95 -3.69
CA SER A 615 -14.22 -5.77 -4.56
C SER A 615 -14.96 -6.06 -5.86
N ALA A 616 -14.64 -7.17 -6.54
CA ALA A 616 -15.32 -7.57 -7.76
C ALA A 616 -16.83 -7.83 -7.53
N ASP A 617 -17.16 -8.50 -6.43
CA ASP A 617 -18.55 -8.76 -6.08
C ASP A 617 -19.28 -7.48 -5.58
N ALA A 618 -18.58 -6.57 -4.91
CA ALA A 618 -19.15 -5.26 -4.57
C ALA A 618 -19.45 -4.43 -5.83
N TYR A 619 -18.54 -4.41 -6.80
CA TYR A 619 -18.77 -3.72 -8.07
C TYR A 619 -19.87 -4.36 -8.90
N ALA A 620 -20.07 -5.68 -8.82
CA ALA A 620 -21.18 -6.37 -9.47
C ALA A 620 -22.56 -5.79 -9.08
N ALA A 621 -22.71 -5.17 -7.90
CA ALA A 621 -23.94 -4.47 -7.53
C ALA A 621 -24.25 -3.27 -8.43
N PHE A 622 -23.22 -2.62 -8.98
CA PHE A 622 -23.37 -1.52 -9.94
C PHE A 622 -23.69 -2.05 -11.34
N GLU A 623 -23.10 -3.17 -11.73
CA GLU A 623 -23.44 -3.86 -12.98
C GLU A 623 -24.89 -4.38 -12.99
N GLU A 624 -25.40 -4.85 -11.84
CA GLU A 624 -26.76 -5.34 -11.65
C GLU A 624 -27.80 -4.19 -11.67
N ALA A 625 -27.40 -2.96 -11.33
CA ALA A 625 -28.29 -1.80 -11.24
C ALA A 625 -27.65 -0.53 -11.86
N PRO A 626 -27.33 -0.51 -13.15
CA PRO A 626 -26.56 0.57 -13.77
C PRO A 626 -27.26 1.93 -13.75
N GLU A 627 -28.59 1.95 -13.58
CA GLU A 627 -29.39 3.19 -13.48
C GLU A 627 -29.41 3.78 -12.07
N GLN A 628 -28.86 3.06 -11.07
CA GLN A 628 -28.91 3.41 -9.63
C GLN A 628 -27.51 3.66 -9.05
N VAL A 629 -26.59 4.20 -9.85
CA VAL A 629 -25.18 4.39 -9.45
C VAL A 629 -25.08 5.21 -8.16
N ALA A 630 -25.81 6.31 -8.04
CA ALA A 630 -25.78 7.16 -6.85
C ALA A 630 -26.34 6.45 -5.60
N ASP A 631 -27.44 5.72 -5.74
CA ASP A 631 -28.05 4.99 -4.62
C ASP A 631 -27.17 3.82 -4.16
N THR A 632 -26.57 3.09 -5.12
CA THR A 632 -25.65 2.00 -4.83
C THR A 632 -24.36 2.53 -4.20
N GLY A 633 -23.84 3.66 -4.69
CA GLY A 633 -22.71 4.37 -4.09
C GLY A 633 -23.00 4.86 -2.67
N ALA A 634 -24.18 5.44 -2.45
CA ALA A 634 -24.60 5.85 -1.11
C ALA A 634 -24.69 4.66 -0.13
N ARG A 635 -25.21 3.51 -0.57
CA ARG A 635 -25.22 2.27 0.24
C ARG A 635 -23.81 1.77 0.54
N PHE A 636 -22.92 1.74 -0.47
CA PHE A 636 -21.51 1.35 -0.25
C PHE A 636 -20.82 2.28 0.74
N ARG A 637 -21.01 3.60 0.58
CA ARG A 637 -20.55 4.60 1.54
C ARG A 637 -21.08 4.33 2.95
N HIS A 638 -22.39 4.08 3.08
CA HIS A 638 -23.04 3.88 4.38
C HIS A 638 -22.65 2.58 5.06
N GLU A 639 -22.61 1.45 4.32
CA GLU A 639 -22.43 0.12 4.91
C GLU A 639 -20.95 -0.31 5.01
N VAL A 640 -20.07 0.27 4.18
CA VAL A 640 -18.65 -0.07 4.14
C VAL A 640 -17.80 1.10 4.61
N LEU A 641 -17.71 2.20 3.83
CA LEU A 641 -16.74 3.26 4.08
C LEU A 641 -16.97 4.00 5.39
N SER A 642 -18.24 4.27 5.73
CA SER A 642 -18.56 5.07 6.93
C SER A 642 -18.45 4.27 8.24
N ARG A 643 -18.40 2.94 8.16
CA ARG A 643 -18.38 2.05 9.33
C ARG A 643 -16.99 1.78 9.86
N GLY A 644 -15.96 1.92 9.03
CA GLY A 644 -14.60 1.60 9.43
C GLY A 644 -14.50 0.20 10.05
N GLY A 645 -13.70 0.07 11.11
CA GLY A 645 -13.55 -1.16 11.89
C GLY A 645 -14.59 -1.37 12.97
N SER A 646 -15.66 -0.55 13.05
CA SER A 646 -16.70 -0.66 14.10
C SER A 646 -17.59 -1.90 13.98
N ARG A 647 -17.56 -2.55 12.84
CA ARG A 647 -18.25 -3.81 12.50
C ARG A 647 -17.32 -4.66 11.64
N SER A 648 -17.41 -5.99 11.70
CA SER A 648 -16.56 -6.84 10.88
C SER A 648 -16.72 -6.57 9.38
N ALA A 649 -15.65 -6.75 8.60
CA ALA A 649 -15.70 -6.58 7.15
C ALA A 649 -16.71 -7.53 6.49
N ALA A 650 -16.84 -8.75 6.99
CA ALA A 650 -17.85 -9.72 6.55
C ALA A 650 -19.28 -9.20 6.75
N ASP A 651 -19.57 -8.57 7.88
CA ASP A 651 -20.89 -8.01 8.17
C ASP A 651 -21.13 -6.71 7.38
N ASN A 652 -20.10 -5.88 7.18
CA ASN A 652 -20.17 -4.72 6.30
C ASN A 652 -20.54 -5.14 4.88
N PHE A 653 -19.86 -6.15 4.35
CA PHE A 653 -20.11 -6.69 3.03
C PHE A 653 -21.53 -7.27 2.91
N ARG A 654 -21.93 -8.08 3.89
CA ARG A 654 -23.29 -8.68 3.93
C ARG A 654 -24.37 -7.61 4.00
N ALA A 655 -24.17 -6.54 4.78
CA ALA A 655 -25.12 -5.43 4.86
C ALA A 655 -25.25 -4.68 3.52
N PHE A 656 -24.14 -4.55 2.80
CA PHE A 656 -24.14 -3.93 1.45
C PHE A 656 -24.75 -4.84 0.39
N ARG A 657 -24.32 -6.13 0.29
CA ARG A 657 -24.71 -7.06 -0.79
C ARG A 657 -25.93 -7.92 -0.46
N GLY A 658 -26.35 -8.00 0.80
CA GLY A 658 -27.44 -8.90 1.26
C GLY A 658 -27.03 -10.38 1.34
N ARG A 659 -25.78 -10.72 1.05
CA ARG A 659 -25.22 -12.08 1.05
C ARG A 659 -23.72 -12.10 1.33
N ALA A 660 -23.16 -13.30 1.52
CA ALA A 660 -21.71 -13.49 1.55
C ALA A 660 -21.09 -13.25 0.15
N PRO A 661 -19.80 -12.92 0.08
CA PRO A 661 -19.08 -12.71 -1.19
C PRO A 661 -19.01 -13.99 -2.03
N SER A 662 -18.98 -13.82 -3.37
CA SER A 662 -18.80 -14.89 -4.36
C SER A 662 -17.59 -14.60 -5.25
N ILE A 663 -16.82 -15.65 -5.60
CA ILE A 663 -15.68 -15.58 -6.51
C ILE A 663 -16.10 -15.36 -7.97
N ASP A 664 -17.36 -15.56 -8.32
CA ASP A 664 -17.83 -15.58 -9.72
C ASP A 664 -17.58 -14.24 -10.44
N ALA A 665 -17.76 -13.11 -9.72
CA ALA A 665 -17.49 -11.80 -10.29
C ALA A 665 -16.00 -11.61 -10.62
N LEU A 666 -15.12 -12.05 -9.73
CA LEU A 666 -13.68 -12.00 -9.97
C LEU A 666 -13.27 -12.80 -11.22
N LEU A 667 -13.72 -14.04 -11.31
CA LEU A 667 -13.40 -14.88 -12.46
C LEU A 667 -13.92 -14.28 -13.78
N ARG A 668 -15.13 -13.70 -13.77
CA ARG A 668 -15.69 -13.00 -14.92
C ARG A 668 -14.86 -11.77 -15.30
N HIS A 669 -14.52 -10.92 -14.33
CA HIS A 669 -13.76 -9.69 -14.58
C HIS A 669 -12.34 -9.98 -15.11
N ASN A 670 -11.73 -11.08 -14.71
CA ASN A 670 -10.41 -11.51 -15.16
C ASN A 670 -10.45 -12.37 -16.45
N GLY A 671 -11.62 -12.56 -17.09
CA GLY A 671 -11.74 -13.37 -18.29
C GLY A 671 -11.47 -14.86 -18.08
N MET A 672 -11.61 -15.35 -16.85
CA MET A 672 -11.36 -16.75 -16.44
C MET A 672 -12.66 -17.50 -16.09
N ALA A 673 -13.83 -16.93 -16.38
CA ALA A 673 -15.11 -17.64 -16.35
C ALA A 673 -15.25 -18.44 -17.63
N GLY A 674 -14.97 -19.74 -17.55
CA GLY A 674 -15.09 -20.68 -18.67
C GLY A 674 -15.99 -21.85 -18.34
#